data_3ad0a3034cd6e082a4397ae3bf4228ef
#
_entry.id   3ad0a3034cd6e082a4397ae3bf4228ef
#
_cell.length_a   1.000
_cell.length_b   1.000
_cell.length_c   1.000
_cell.angle_alpha   90.00
_cell.angle_beta   90.00
_cell.angle_gamma   90.00
#
_symmetry.space_group_name_H-M   'P 1'
#
loop_
_entity.id
_entity.type
_entity.pdbx_description
1 polymer ?
#
loop_
_entity_poly.entity_id
_entity_poly.type
_entity_poly.pdbx_seq_one_letter_code
_entity_poly.pdbx_strand_id
1 'polypeptide(L)'
;MNVITKSVQLPDGRTITIETGKVAKQADGAAVLRMGNTVLLATVCAAKDAVPGTDFMPLQVDYREQYSAAGRFPGGFTKREGKASDEEILTSRLVDRALRPLFPSNYHAEVYVQVMLLSADGVDQPDALAGFAASAAMACSDIPFEYYISEVRVARINGEYVVNPTFQQMEEADMDIMVGATKDNIMMVEGEMKEVSEQDLIGALKVAAEAIKPMCELQYELAKEKGTDVKREYDHEINDEDLREQIKSELYKPAYDINHQALEKHARQDAFDKVLADFLEKYDAAHTDLSEEDLEEKHAEATRYYDDVMRDAMRRCILDEGLRLDGRATTEIRPIWCEVSPLPMPHGSAIFQRGETMSLSTCTLGTKMDEKLIDGVLEKSYQRFLLHYNFPPFSTGEAKAQRGVGRREIGHGHLAWRGLKGQIPTDFPYTVRLVSQILESNGSSSMATVCAGTLALMDAGVPMKKPVSGIAMGLIKNPGEDKYAILSDILGDEDHLGDMDFKTTGTRDGLTATQMDIKCDGLSFEILEEALMQAKAGREHILNCMMETISEPRAEMKPQVPRIVAFDIPKEFIGAVIGPGGKIIQQMQEDTGATITIEETDGKGHVQVSAPNKDSIDAALAKIKAIVAVPEVGEVYEGTVRSIMPYGCFVEILPGKDGLLHISEIDWKRLETVEEAGIKEGDKIKVKLMEIDPKTGKYKLSHRVLMEKPEGYVERERRPRPERGERRGRRDERHEGRGERPARQPRRYEHRNDEQAPKGFNDSLDHNNDVE
;
A
#
# COMPACT_ATOMS: atom_id res chain seq x y z
N MET A 1 -33.84 -27.44 -11.29
CA MET A 1 -32.74 -26.79 -10.59
C MET A 1 -33.07 -26.89 -9.12
N ASN A 2 -32.19 -27.50 -8.33
CA ASN A 2 -32.33 -27.47 -6.87
C ASN A 2 -31.48 -26.31 -6.36
N VAL A 3 -32.09 -25.12 -6.23
CA VAL A 3 -31.42 -23.90 -5.74
C VAL A 3 -31.70 -23.83 -4.25
N ILE A 4 -30.65 -23.76 -3.45
CA ILE A 4 -30.71 -23.59 -2.00
C ILE A 4 -30.27 -22.16 -1.70
N THR A 5 -31.02 -21.46 -0.85
CA THR A 5 -30.72 -20.10 -0.42
C THR A 5 -30.79 -20.03 1.10
N LYS A 6 -29.73 -19.53 1.72
CA LYS A 6 -29.61 -19.30 3.16
C LYS A 6 -29.23 -17.85 3.40
N SER A 7 -29.53 -17.31 4.57
CA SER A 7 -29.17 -15.95 4.94
C SER A 7 -28.85 -15.81 6.41
N VAL A 8 -27.92 -14.89 6.72
CA VAL A 8 -27.52 -14.50 8.08
C VAL A 8 -27.56 -12.97 8.19
N GLN A 9 -27.92 -12.46 9.36
CA GLN A 9 -27.90 -11.04 9.66
C GLN A 9 -26.62 -10.66 10.40
N LEU A 10 -26.02 -9.55 10.00
CA LEU A 10 -24.97 -8.87 10.73
C LEU A 10 -25.53 -8.15 11.97
N PRO A 11 -24.69 -7.80 12.95
CA PRO A 11 -25.15 -7.07 14.15
C PRO A 11 -25.90 -5.77 13.87
N ASP A 12 -25.60 -5.10 12.75
CA ASP A 12 -26.25 -3.87 12.29
C ASP A 12 -27.56 -4.07 11.50
N GLY A 13 -27.97 -5.34 11.31
CA GLY A 13 -29.19 -5.71 10.59
C GLY A 13 -29.04 -5.91 9.08
N ARG A 14 -27.87 -5.61 8.49
CA ARG A 14 -27.57 -5.98 7.08
C ARG A 14 -27.60 -7.51 6.93
N THR A 15 -28.03 -7.98 5.78
CA THR A 15 -28.20 -9.41 5.51
C THR A 15 -27.20 -9.89 4.47
N ILE A 16 -26.51 -10.99 4.77
CA ILE A 16 -25.69 -11.72 3.82
C ILE A 16 -26.50 -12.94 3.38
N THR A 17 -26.58 -13.18 2.08
CA THR A 17 -27.30 -14.30 1.47
C THR A 17 -26.35 -15.17 0.70
N ILE A 18 -26.46 -16.49 0.86
CA ILE A 18 -25.71 -17.52 0.10
C ILE A 18 -26.70 -18.28 -0.77
N GLU A 19 -26.40 -18.39 -2.08
CA GLU A 19 -27.16 -19.19 -3.04
C GLU A 19 -26.24 -20.25 -3.67
N THR A 20 -26.69 -21.50 -3.74
CA THR A 20 -25.97 -22.57 -4.45
C THR A 20 -26.89 -23.36 -5.39
N GLY A 21 -26.32 -24.16 -6.32
CA GLY A 21 -27.05 -25.03 -7.25
C GLY A 21 -27.52 -24.36 -8.53
N LYS A 22 -27.29 -23.07 -8.74
CA LYS A 22 -27.70 -22.32 -9.93
C LYS A 22 -26.61 -22.17 -10.98
N VAL A 23 -25.40 -21.81 -10.56
CA VAL A 23 -24.25 -21.50 -11.43
C VAL A 23 -23.08 -22.43 -11.11
N ALA A 24 -22.06 -22.45 -11.99
CA ALA A 24 -20.78 -23.16 -11.83
C ALA A 24 -20.95 -24.64 -11.44
N LYS A 25 -21.86 -25.37 -12.12
CA LYS A 25 -22.25 -26.75 -11.76
C LYS A 25 -21.20 -27.81 -12.09
N GLN A 26 -20.11 -27.46 -12.74
CA GLN A 26 -18.99 -28.37 -13.03
C GLN A 26 -17.91 -28.31 -11.95
N ALA A 27 -17.93 -27.28 -11.10
CA ALA A 27 -17.08 -27.24 -9.92
C ALA A 27 -17.58 -28.25 -8.86
N ASP A 28 -16.68 -28.76 -8.03
CA ASP A 28 -17.05 -29.65 -6.91
C ASP A 28 -17.95 -28.90 -5.93
N GLY A 29 -17.65 -27.63 -5.65
CA GLY A 29 -18.48 -26.73 -4.88
C GLY A 29 -18.59 -25.34 -5.49
N ALA A 30 -19.76 -24.72 -5.36
CA ALA A 30 -19.97 -23.35 -5.80
C ALA A 30 -21.01 -22.63 -4.94
N ALA A 31 -20.73 -21.39 -4.58
CA ALA A 31 -21.63 -20.52 -3.82
C ALA A 31 -21.62 -19.09 -4.37
N VAL A 32 -22.79 -18.46 -4.46
CA VAL A 32 -22.93 -17.04 -4.73
C VAL A 32 -23.30 -16.35 -3.42
N LEU A 33 -22.44 -15.46 -2.96
CA LEU A 33 -22.65 -14.67 -1.75
C LEU A 33 -23.04 -13.25 -2.12
N ARG A 34 -24.04 -12.71 -1.43
CA ARG A 34 -24.54 -11.36 -1.68
C ARG A 34 -24.72 -10.60 -0.37
N MET A 35 -24.23 -9.38 -0.32
CA MET A 35 -24.55 -8.36 0.68
C MET A 35 -24.86 -7.03 -0.04
N GLY A 36 -26.09 -6.55 0.08
CA GLY A 36 -26.51 -5.37 -0.71
C GLY A 36 -26.36 -5.60 -2.22
N ASN A 37 -25.61 -4.74 -2.88
CA ASN A 37 -25.25 -4.85 -4.30
C ASN A 37 -23.89 -5.53 -4.54
N THR A 38 -23.17 -5.86 -3.49
CA THR A 38 -21.92 -6.62 -3.59
C THR A 38 -22.23 -8.11 -3.74
N VAL A 39 -21.72 -8.73 -4.81
CA VAL A 39 -21.96 -10.12 -5.17
C VAL A 39 -20.64 -10.81 -5.51
N LEU A 40 -20.34 -11.88 -4.80
CA LEU A 40 -19.19 -12.74 -5.04
C LEU A 40 -19.65 -14.12 -5.54
N LEU A 41 -18.92 -14.70 -6.49
CA LEU A 41 -19.00 -16.11 -6.84
C LEU A 41 -17.73 -16.78 -6.33
N ALA A 42 -17.88 -17.77 -5.47
CA ALA A 42 -16.80 -18.66 -5.07
C ALA A 42 -17.01 -20.06 -5.65
N THR A 43 -15.92 -20.67 -6.11
CA THR A 43 -15.89 -22.05 -6.63
C THR A 43 -14.69 -22.79 -6.04
N VAL A 44 -14.83 -24.09 -5.88
CA VAL A 44 -13.75 -24.98 -5.50
C VAL A 44 -13.74 -26.21 -6.41
N CYS A 45 -12.52 -26.60 -6.82
CA CYS A 45 -12.27 -27.86 -7.50
C CYS A 45 -11.07 -28.54 -6.85
N ALA A 46 -11.11 -29.86 -6.75
CA ALA A 46 -9.99 -30.65 -6.25
C ALA A 46 -9.67 -31.79 -7.22
N ALA A 47 -8.38 -32.12 -7.31
CA ALA A 47 -7.94 -33.35 -7.94
C ALA A 47 -8.55 -34.56 -7.20
N LYS A 48 -8.72 -35.68 -7.89
CA LYS A 48 -9.25 -36.90 -7.26
C LYS A 48 -8.23 -37.54 -6.36
N ASP A 49 -7.01 -37.63 -6.84
CA ASP A 49 -5.90 -38.30 -6.20
C ASP A 49 -4.72 -37.33 -6.06
N ALA A 50 -3.89 -37.53 -5.08
CA ALA A 50 -2.64 -36.81 -4.90
C ALA A 50 -1.62 -37.19 -5.99
N VAL A 51 -0.71 -36.27 -6.30
CA VAL A 51 0.45 -36.62 -7.12
C VAL A 51 1.39 -37.47 -6.27
N PRO A 52 1.84 -38.64 -6.77
CA PRO A 52 2.74 -39.52 -5.99
C PRO A 52 3.98 -38.77 -5.48
N GLY A 53 4.30 -38.95 -4.21
CA GLY A 53 5.43 -38.26 -3.57
C GLY A 53 5.14 -36.84 -3.05
N THR A 54 3.90 -36.37 -3.12
CA THR A 54 3.51 -35.08 -2.50
C THR A 54 3.28 -35.29 -1.01
N ASP A 55 4.00 -34.54 -0.19
CA ASP A 55 3.99 -34.57 1.28
C ASP A 55 3.37 -33.31 1.92
N PHE A 56 2.77 -32.45 1.10
CA PHE A 56 2.11 -31.21 1.53
C PHE A 56 0.75 -31.04 0.85
N MET A 57 -0.06 -30.11 1.37
CA MET A 57 -1.37 -29.78 0.80
C MET A 57 -1.24 -28.68 -0.27
N PRO A 58 -1.38 -28.99 -1.59
CA PRO A 58 -1.24 -28.01 -2.68
C PRO A 58 -2.54 -27.19 -2.83
N LEU A 59 -2.75 -26.22 -1.93
CA LEU A 59 -3.85 -25.29 -2.00
C LEU A 59 -3.45 -24.03 -2.79
N GLN A 60 -4.26 -23.68 -3.78
CA GLN A 60 -4.20 -22.39 -4.44
C GLN A 60 -5.51 -21.64 -4.27
N VAL A 61 -5.45 -20.40 -3.78
CA VAL A 61 -6.58 -19.50 -3.67
C VAL A 61 -6.33 -18.27 -4.55
N ASP A 62 -7.33 -17.92 -5.37
CA ASP A 62 -7.33 -16.71 -6.20
C ASP A 62 -8.59 -15.89 -5.93
N TYR A 63 -8.40 -14.67 -5.47
CA TYR A 63 -9.42 -13.63 -5.41
C TYR A 63 -9.24 -12.67 -6.61
N ARG A 64 -10.32 -12.35 -7.31
CA ARG A 64 -10.27 -11.50 -8.51
C ARG A 64 -11.41 -10.50 -8.54
N GLU A 65 -11.07 -9.25 -8.82
CA GLU A 65 -12.02 -8.18 -9.07
C GLU A 65 -12.09 -7.86 -10.56
N GLN A 66 -13.28 -7.84 -11.10
CA GLN A 66 -13.50 -7.49 -12.49
C GLN A 66 -14.05 -6.07 -12.59
N TYR A 67 -13.49 -5.24 -13.47
CA TYR A 67 -13.99 -3.87 -13.70
C TYR A 67 -15.45 -3.84 -14.14
N SER A 68 -15.92 -4.90 -14.80
CA SER A 68 -17.31 -5.09 -15.18
C SER A 68 -18.27 -5.13 -13.97
N ALA A 69 -17.79 -5.58 -12.80
CA ALA A 69 -18.57 -5.62 -11.56
C ALA A 69 -19.04 -4.23 -11.10
N ALA A 70 -18.25 -3.20 -11.38
CA ALA A 70 -18.58 -1.79 -11.12
C ALA A 70 -19.02 -1.03 -12.38
N GLY A 71 -19.32 -1.73 -13.50
CA GLY A 71 -19.69 -1.11 -14.77
C GLY A 71 -18.59 -0.25 -15.42
N ARG A 72 -17.30 -0.56 -15.15
CA ARG A 72 -16.13 0.21 -15.59
C ARG A 72 -15.29 -0.58 -16.60
N PHE A 73 -14.41 0.13 -17.29
CA PHE A 73 -13.37 -0.46 -18.14
C PHE A 73 -12.01 -0.39 -17.45
N PRO A 74 -11.15 -1.42 -17.60
CA PRO A 74 -9.77 -1.36 -17.16
C PRO A 74 -9.02 -0.18 -17.82
N GLY A 75 -8.17 0.50 -17.04
CA GLY A 75 -7.41 1.68 -17.48
C GLY A 75 -6.32 1.37 -18.51
N GLY A 76 -5.79 0.14 -18.53
CA GLY A 76 -4.70 -0.29 -19.41
C GLY A 76 -5.02 -0.26 -20.90
N PHE A 77 -3.98 -0.34 -21.74
CA PHE A 77 -4.10 -0.28 -23.20
C PHE A 77 -4.99 -1.40 -23.78
N THR A 78 -4.87 -2.62 -23.28
CA THR A 78 -5.64 -3.78 -23.76
C THR A 78 -7.11 -3.76 -23.33
N LYS A 79 -7.50 -2.86 -22.41
CA LYS A 79 -8.85 -2.81 -21.82
C LYS A 79 -9.33 -4.16 -21.26
N ARG A 80 -8.40 -4.92 -20.71
CA ARG A 80 -8.62 -6.23 -20.10
C ARG A 80 -7.86 -6.31 -18.79
N GLU A 81 -8.41 -7.02 -17.81
CA GLU A 81 -7.75 -7.38 -16.57
C GLU A 81 -6.47 -8.18 -16.86
N GLY A 82 -5.39 -7.81 -16.19
CA GLY A 82 -4.07 -8.42 -16.35
C GLY A 82 -3.71 -9.36 -15.21
N LYS A 83 -2.47 -9.21 -14.71
CA LYS A 83 -2.02 -9.87 -13.48
C LYS A 83 -2.84 -9.38 -12.30
N ALA A 84 -2.92 -10.22 -11.25
CA ALA A 84 -3.54 -9.82 -9.99
C ALA A 84 -2.88 -8.56 -9.43
N SER A 85 -3.68 -7.65 -8.90
CA SER A 85 -3.20 -6.49 -8.12
C SER A 85 -2.61 -6.93 -6.78
N ASP A 86 -1.90 -6.03 -6.11
CA ASP A 86 -1.37 -6.32 -4.76
C ASP A 86 -2.53 -6.62 -3.79
N GLU A 87 -3.65 -5.89 -3.88
CA GLU A 87 -4.85 -6.07 -3.06
C GLU A 87 -5.52 -7.43 -3.31
N GLU A 88 -5.67 -7.84 -4.58
CA GLU A 88 -6.20 -9.17 -4.93
C GLU A 88 -5.30 -10.29 -4.39
N ILE A 89 -3.99 -10.11 -4.43
CA ILE A 89 -3.02 -11.07 -3.87
C ILE A 89 -3.14 -11.11 -2.34
N LEU A 90 -3.27 -9.98 -1.68
CA LEU A 90 -3.42 -9.90 -0.22
C LEU A 90 -4.71 -10.57 0.24
N THR A 91 -5.84 -10.30 -0.41
CA THR A 91 -7.12 -10.96 -0.12
C THR A 91 -7.04 -12.47 -0.36
N SER A 92 -6.40 -12.92 -1.48
CA SER A 92 -6.16 -14.35 -1.72
C SER A 92 -5.36 -15.00 -0.59
N ARG A 93 -4.37 -14.30 -0.04
CA ARG A 93 -3.54 -14.78 1.07
C ARG A 93 -4.30 -14.88 2.39
N LEU A 94 -5.21 -13.91 2.68
CA LEU A 94 -6.07 -13.98 3.86
C LEU A 94 -6.92 -15.26 3.83
N VAL A 95 -7.60 -15.49 2.71
CA VAL A 95 -8.45 -16.66 2.49
C VAL A 95 -7.65 -17.97 2.54
N ASP A 96 -6.47 -18.03 1.89
CA ASP A 96 -5.59 -19.22 1.94
C ASP A 96 -5.19 -19.56 3.38
N ARG A 97 -4.74 -18.59 4.15
CA ARG A 97 -4.29 -18.75 5.54
C ARG A 97 -5.41 -19.21 6.47
N ALA A 98 -6.63 -18.72 6.22
CA ALA A 98 -7.79 -19.11 7.00
C ALA A 98 -8.30 -20.54 6.65
N LEU A 99 -8.22 -20.94 5.36
CA LEU A 99 -8.70 -22.25 4.92
C LEU A 99 -7.69 -23.39 5.12
N ARG A 100 -6.40 -23.12 4.88
CA ARG A 100 -5.35 -24.15 4.84
C ARG A 100 -5.28 -25.04 6.08
N PRO A 101 -5.35 -24.52 7.32
CA PRO A 101 -5.28 -25.33 8.52
C PRO A 101 -6.46 -26.29 8.74
N LEU A 102 -7.53 -26.16 7.95
CA LEU A 102 -8.79 -26.90 8.15
C LEU A 102 -8.91 -28.15 7.25
N PHE A 103 -7.92 -28.37 6.39
CA PHE A 103 -7.80 -29.64 5.67
C PHE A 103 -7.13 -30.70 6.56
N PRO A 104 -7.50 -31.96 6.39
CA PRO A 104 -6.78 -33.07 7.07
C PRO A 104 -5.28 -33.03 6.76
N SER A 105 -4.44 -33.30 7.74
CA SER A 105 -2.97 -33.22 7.59
C SER A 105 -2.42 -34.22 6.55
N ASN A 106 -3.14 -35.31 6.29
CA ASN A 106 -2.82 -36.33 5.30
C ASN A 106 -3.58 -36.16 3.96
N TYR A 107 -4.16 -34.97 3.70
CA TYR A 107 -4.81 -34.65 2.42
C TYR A 107 -3.86 -33.92 1.49
N HIS A 108 -3.41 -34.58 0.41
CA HIS A 108 -2.37 -34.06 -0.50
C HIS A 108 -2.85 -33.85 -1.94
N ALA A 109 -4.15 -34.04 -2.23
CA ALA A 109 -4.69 -33.73 -3.55
C ALA A 109 -4.76 -32.21 -3.78
N GLU A 110 -4.45 -31.77 -5.02
CA GLU A 110 -4.46 -30.36 -5.40
C GLU A 110 -5.86 -29.75 -5.28
N VAL A 111 -5.97 -28.60 -4.61
CA VAL A 111 -7.21 -27.85 -4.45
C VAL A 111 -7.06 -26.42 -4.98
N TYR A 112 -8.00 -26.02 -5.82
CA TYR A 112 -8.08 -24.66 -6.36
C TYR A 112 -9.39 -24.00 -5.93
N VAL A 113 -9.26 -22.91 -5.19
CA VAL A 113 -10.37 -22.04 -4.76
C VAL A 113 -10.33 -20.73 -5.51
N GLN A 114 -11.42 -20.38 -6.18
CA GLN A 114 -11.51 -19.11 -6.90
C GLN A 114 -12.69 -18.30 -6.37
N VAL A 115 -12.44 -17.03 -6.00
CA VAL A 115 -13.45 -16.06 -5.60
C VAL A 115 -13.44 -14.88 -6.58
N MET A 116 -14.58 -14.59 -7.18
CA MET A 116 -14.72 -13.55 -8.19
C MET A 116 -15.76 -12.50 -7.76
N LEU A 117 -15.38 -11.23 -7.80
CA LEU A 117 -16.32 -10.12 -7.65
C LEU A 117 -17.13 -9.95 -8.94
N LEU A 118 -18.46 -10.14 -8.84
CA LEU A 118 -19.39 -10.04 -9.97
C LEU A 118 -20.20 -8.75 -10.01
N SER A 119 -20.39 -8.11 -8.84
CA SER A 119 -21.12 -6.84 -8.71
C SER A 119 -20.66 -6.10 -7.47
N ALA A 120 -20.49 -4.78 -7.57
CA ALA A 120 -20.21 -3.90 -6.43
C ALA A 120 -20.60 -2.45 -6.77
N ASP A 121 -21.10 -1.73 -5.77
CA ASP A 121 -21.50 -0.33 -5.88
C ASP A 121 -20.58 0.64 -5.11
N GLY A 122 -19.54 0.11 -4.46
CA GLY A 122 -18.61 0.89 -3.66
C GLY A 122 -19.14 1.23 -2.26
N VAL A 123 -20.17 0.55 -1.77
CA VAL A 123 -20.67 0.70 -0.40
C VAL A 123 -20.03 -0.34 0.51
N ASP A 124 -20.29 -1.62 0.25
CA ASP A 124 -19.76 -2.73 1.04
C ASP A 124 -18.41 -3.21 0.48
N GLN A 125 -17.49 -3.59 1.36
CA GLN A 125 -16.15 -4.04 1.00
C GLN A 125 -16.18 -5.52 0.61
N PRO A 126 -15.85 -5.88 -0.65
CA PRO A 126 -15.99 -7.26 -1.13
C PRO A 126 -14.94 -8.22 -0.54
N ASP A 127 -13.75 -7.74 -0.22
CA ASP A 127 -12.67 -8.53 0.38
C ASP A 127 -13.04 -9.05 1.78
N ALA A 128 -13.83 -8.29 2.55
CA ALA A 128 -14.35 -8.72 3.86
C ALA A 128 -15.34 -9.90 3.78
N LEU A 129 -15.79 -10.25 2.58
CA LEU A 129 -16.73 -11.33 2.32
C LEU A 129 -16.07 -12.54 1.62
N ALA A 130 -14.80 -12.41 1.22
CA ALA A 130 -14.13 -13.39 0.37
C ALA A 130 -13.93 -14.75 1.05
N GLY A 131 -13.48 -14.73 2.31
CA GLY A 131 -13.29 -15.96 3.08
C GLY A 131 -14.60 -16.69 3.37
N PHE A 132 -15.67 -15.95 3.68
CA PHE A 132 -17.00 -16.54 3.85
C PHE A 132 -17.53 -17.17 2.55
N ALA A 133 -17.34 -16.50 1.41
CA ALA A 133 -17.75 -17.03 0.12
C ALA A 133 -16.96 -18.31 -0.24
N ALA A 134 -15.63 -18.30 -0.01
CA ALA A 134 -14.76 -19.45 -0.25
C ALA A 134 -15.15 -20.66 0.63
N SER A 135 -15.34 -20.45 1.93
CA SER A 135 -15.77 -21.49 2.85
C SER A 135 -17.17 -22.02 2.53
N ALA A 136 -18.10 -21.15 2.09
CA ALA A 136 -19.43 -21.58 1.62
C ALA A 136 -19.34 -22.46 0.35
N ALA A 137 -18.40 -22.21 -0.55
CA ALA A 137 -18.14 -23.10 -1.68
C ALA A 137 -17.59 -24.45 -1.22
N MET A 138 -16.67 -24.47 -0.23
CA MET A 138 -16.20 -25.70 0.42
C MET A 138 -17.34 -26.47 1.08
N ALA A 139 -18.25 -25.79 1.79
CA ALA A 139 -19.46 -26.41 2.38
C ALA A 139 -20.38 -27.06 1.34
N CYS A 140 -20.35 -26.50 0.12
CA CYS A 140 -21.10 -27.04 -1.01
C CYS A 140 -20.38 -28.17 -1.79
N SER A 141 -19.24 -28.65 -1.33
CA SER A 141 -18.45 -29.74 -1.94
C SER A 141 -18.33 -30.94 -1.01
N ASP A 142 -18.00 -32.09 -1.55
CA ASP A 142 -17.64 -33.29 -0.81
C ASP A 142 -16.13 -33.41 -0.53
N ILE A 143 -15.34 -32.35 -0.85
CA ILE A 143 -13.91 -32.28 -0.56
C ILE A 143 -13.69 -32.40 0.97
N PRO A 144 -12.71 -33.18 1.43
CA PRO A 144 -12.38 -33.30 2.85
C PRO A 144 -12.04 -31.95 3.47
N PHE A 145 -12.80 -31.57 4.50
CA PHE A 145 -12.68 -30.30 5.19
C PHE A 145 -13.33 -30.44 6.57
N GLU A 146 -12.57 -30.19 7.63
CA GLU A 146 -13.02 -30.57 8.99
C GLU A 146 -14.01 -29.55 9.56
N TYR A 147 -13.73 -28.25 9.37
CA TYR A 147 -14.52 -27.18 9.94
C TYR A 147 -14.81 -26.11 8.87
N TYR A 148 -15.89 -25.34 9.05
CA TYR A 148 -16.17 -24.17 8.22
C TYR A 148 -15.76 -22.89 8.93
N ILE A 149 -15.24 -21.95 8.15
CA ILE A 149 -14.83 -20.64 8.64
C ILE A 149 -15.74 -19.55 8.11
N SER A 150 -15.62 -18.37 8.71
CA SER A 150 -15.95 -17.12 8.05
C SER A 150 -14.88 -16.08 8.35
N GLU A 151 -14.86 -15.04 7.54
CA GLU A 151 -14.07 -13.84 7.77
C GLU A 151 -15.00 -12.65 7.95
N VAL A 152 -14.60 -11.74 8.82
CA VAL A 152 -15.19 -10.40 8.94
C VAL A 152 -14.10 -9.36 9.08
N ARG A 153 -14.37 -8.17 8.56
CA ARG A 153 -13.60 -6.98 8.88
C ARG A 153 -14.17 -6.35 10.13
N VAL A 154 -13.31 -5.96 11.07
CA VAL A 154 -13.71 -5.17 12.24
C VAL A 154 -12.93 -3.87 12.24
N ALA A 155 -13.66 -2.76 12.23
CA ALA A 155 -13.10 -1.43 12.45
C ALA A 155 -13.44 -0.94 13.84
N ARG A 156 -12.58 -0.08 14.40
CA ARG A 156 -12.92 0.72 15.58
C ARG A 156 -13.12 2.18 15.15
N ILE A 157 -14.30 2.72 15.42
CA ILE A 157 -14.73 4.05 15.02
C ILE A 157 -15.24 4.76 16.25
N ASN A 158 -14.60 5.86 16.66
CA ASN A 158 -14.96 6.59 17.87
C ASN A 158 -15.02 5.72 19.14
N GLY A 159 -14.18 4.67 19.20
CA GLY A 159 -14.11 3.73 20.32
C GLY A 159 -15.12 2.58 20.27
N GLU A 160 -15.99 2.51 19.25
CA GLU A 160 -16.95 1.42 19.04
C GLU A 160 -16.49 0.48 17.93
N TYR A 161 -16.78 -0.83 18.08
CA TYR A 161 -16.44 -1.84 17.09
C TYR A 161 -17.57 -2.01 16.07
N VAL A 162 -17.22 -1.93 14.79
CA VAL A 162 -18.15 -2.09 13.66
C VAL A 162 -17.72 -3.28 12.82
N VAL A 163 -18.63 -4.24 12.61
CA VAL A 163 -18.40 -5.44 11.78
C VAL A 163 -18.75 -5.12 10.33
N ASN A 164 -17.85 -5.48 9.41
CA ASN A 164 -17.94 -5.23 7.99
C ASN A 164 -18.35 -3.77 7.68
N PRO A 165 -17.55 -2.79 8.13
CA PRO A 165 -17.84 -1.37 7.91
C PRO A 165 -17.91 -1.07 6.40
N THR A 166 -18.67 -0.05 6.03
CA THR A 166 -18.69 0.47 4.67
C THR A 166 -17.40 1.24 4.35
N PHE A 167 -17.08 1.45 3.06
CA PHE A 167 -15.95 2.29 2.65
C PHE A 167 -15.97 3.68 3.32
N GLN A 168 -17.15 4.30 3.42
CA GLN A 168 -17.29 5.61 4.06
C GLN A 168 -16.97 5.57 5.57
N GLN A 169 -17.40 4.52 6.26
CA GLN A 169 -17.10 4.37 7.69
C GLN A 169 -15.61 4.16 7.98
N MET A 170 -14.89 3.54 7.05
CA MET A 170 -13.44 3.30 7.20
C MET A 170 -12.62 4.59 7.25
N GLU A 171 -13.09 5.71 6.70
CA GLU A 171 -12.38 7.00 6.73
C GLU A 171 -12.12 7.49 8.19
N GLU A 172 -13.02 7.16 9.11
CA GLU A 172 -12.95 7.55 10.53
C GLU A 172 -12.31 6.48 11.43
N ALA A 173 -11.98 5.31 10.88
CA ALA A 173 -11.46 4.20 11.66
C ALA A 173 -10.04 4.46 12.19
N ASP A 174 -9.79 4.04 13.43
CA ASP A 174 -8.45 3.98 14.03
C ASP A 174 -7.91 2.55 14.16
N MET A 175 -8.74 1.55 13.87
CA MET A 175 -8.39 0.15 13.72
C MET A 175 -9.12 -0.43 12.51
N ASP A 176 -8.41 -1.22 11.71
CA ASP A 176 -8.90 -2.01 10.59
C ASP A 176 -8.26 -3.39 10.64
N ILE A 177 -9.02 -4.41 11.00
CA ILE A 177 -8.54 -5.79 11.07
C ILE A 177 -9.47 -6.76 10.35
N MET A 178 -8.88 -7.68 9.61
CA MET A 178 -9.55 -8.88 9.10
C MET A 178 -9.36 -10.02 10.10
N VAL A 179 -10.44 -10.70 10.42
CA VAL A 179 -10.44 -11.84 11.35
C VAL A 179 -11.11 -13.02 10.69
N GLY A 180 -10.37 -14.12 10.55
CA GLY A 180 -10.88 -15.43 10.14
C GLY A 180 -11.05 -16.33 11.36
N ALA A 181 -12.19 -16.96 11.49
CA ALA A 181 -12.48 -17.86 12.61
C ALA A 181 -13.37 -19.01 12.18
N THR A 182 -13.25 -20.13 12.90
CA THR A 182 -14.28 -21.17 12.96
C THR A 182 -15.40 -20.75 13.91
N LYS A 183 -16.36 -21.63 14.13
CA LYS A 183 -17.42 -21.40 15.13
C LYS A 183 -16.86 -21.13 16.54
N ASP A 184 -15.76 -21.77 16.90
CA ASP A 184 -15.26 -21.82 18.27
C ASP A 184 -13.91 -21.12 18.42
N ASN A 185 -13.12 -20.98 17.35
CA ASN A 185 -11.72 -20.58 17.42
C ASN A 185 -11.33 -19.53 16.36
N ILE A 186 -10.53 -18.57 16.77
CA ILE A 186 -9.86 -17.64 15.85
C ILE A 186 -8.71 -18.38 15.16
N MET A 187 -8.61 -18.23 13.83
CA MET A 187 -7.61 -18.89 13.00
C MET A 187 -6.61 -17.92 12.39
N MET A 188 -7.06 -16.73 12.01
CA MET A 188 -6.26 -15.74 11.31
C MET A 188 -6.66 -14.32 11.71
N VAL A 189 -5.69 -13.46 11.91
CA VAL A 189 -5.89 -12.02 12.11
C VAL A 189 -4.87 -11.27 11.27
N GLU A 190 -5.29 -10.22 10.58
CA GLU A 190 -4.37 -9.30 9.91
C GLU A 190 -4.99 -7.90 9.84
N GLY A 191 -4.20 -6.86 10.14
CA GLY A 191 -4.70 -5.51 10.02
C GLY A 191 -3.74 -4.43 10.50
N GLU A 192 -4.28 -3.22 10.54
CA GLU A 192 -3.56 -2.00 10.91
C GLU A 192 -4.33 -1.18 11.93
N MET A 193 -3.61 -0.36 12.67
CA MET A 193 -4.19 0.49 13.71
C MET A 193 -3.36 1.76 13.93
N LYS A 194 -4.02 2.77 14.50
CA LYS A 194 -3.42 4.05 14.84
C LYS A 194 -3.09 4.09 16.33
N GLU A 195 -2.05 3.33 16.74
CA GLU A 195 -1.56 3.25 18.13
C GLU A 195 -2.65 2.80 19.12
N VAL A 196 -3.36 1.74 18.74
CA VAL A 196 -4.43 1.14 19.53
C VAL A 196 -3.84 0.23 20.61
N SER A 197 -4.52 0.12 21.77
CA SER A 197 -4.06 -0.74 22.86
C SER A 197 -4.24 -2.23 22.56
N GLU A 198 -3.46 -3.07 23.24
CA GLU A 198 -3.58 -4.52 23.14
C GLU A 198 -4.97 -5.01 23.60
N GLN A 199 -5.56 -4.37 24.61
CA GLN A 199 -6.91 -4.68 25.10
C GLN A 199 -8.00 -4.36 24.07
N ASP A 200 -7.86 -3.25 23.34
CA ASP A 200 -8.80 -2.91 22.26
C ASP A 200 -8.73 -3.92 21.12
N LEU A 201 -7.53 -4.43 20.79
CA LEU A 201 -7.38 -5.51 19.80
C LEU A 201 -8.12 -6.77 20.27
N ILE A 202 -7.94 -7.20 21.52
CA ILE A 202 -8.68 -8.33 22.09
C ILE A 202 -10.20 -8.09 22.07
N GLY A 203 -10.64 -6.87 22.36
CA GLY A 203 -12.05 -6.49 22.25
C GLY A 203 -12.60 -6.68 20.85
N ALA A 204 -11.87 -6.25 19.83
CA ALA A 204 -12.24 -6.42 18.42
C ALA A 204 -12.28 -7.91 18.01
N LEU A 205 -11.33 -8.72 18.47
CA LEU A 205 -11.32 -10.16 18.21
C LEU A 205 -12.54 -10.87 18.80
N LYS A 206 -12.97 -10.50 20.01
CA LYS A 206 -14.20 -11.04 20.63
C LYS A 206 -15.44 -10.68 19.82
N VAL A 207 -15.55 -9.44 19.35
CA VAL A 207 -16.67 -9.00 18.51
C VAL A 207 -16.68 -9.75 17.17
N ALA A 208 -15.51 -9.94 16.56
CA ALA A 208 -15.38 -10.73 15.33
C ALA A 208 -15.85 -12.19 15.53
N ALA A 209 -15.37 -12.87 16.58
CA ALA A 209 -15.73 -14.24 16.87
C ALA A 209 -17.24 -14.42 17.04
N GLU A 210 -17.91 -13.54 17.78
CA GLU A 210 -19.36 -13.57 17.94
C GLU A 210 -20.13 -13.32 16.65
N ALA A 211 -19.63 -12.45 15.77
CA ALA A 211 -20.23 -12.17 14.46
C ALA A 211 -20.05 -13.35 13.48
N ILE A 212 -18.93 -14.06 13.55
CA ILE A 212 -18.60 -15.20 12.67
C ILE A 212 -19.40 -16.45 13.02
N LYS A 213 -19.69 -16.69 14.29
CA LYS A 213 -20.38 -17.89 14.79
C LYS A 213 -21.64 -18.28 14.00
N PRO A 214 -22.64 -17.39 13.82
CA PRO A 214 -23.83 -17.70 13.04
C PRO A 214 -23.53 -17.93 11.54
N MET A 215 -22.45 -17.34 11.00
CA MET A 215 -22.04 -17.55 9.62
C MET A 215 -21.48 -18.97 9.41
N CYS A 216 -20.75 -19.50 10.38
CA CYS A 216 -20.28 -20.88 10.37
C CYS A 216 -21.45 -21.86 10.54
N GLU A 217 -22.37 -21.61 11.46
CA GLU A 217 -23.56 -22.44 11.68
C GLU A 217 -24.40 -22.56 10.41
N LEU A 218 -24.58 -21.46 9.69
CA LEU A 218 -25.29 -21.43 8.40
C LEU A 218 -24.68 -22.37 7.37
N GLN A 219 -23.35 -22.50 7.35
CA GLN A 219 -22.62 -23.36 6.42
C GLN A 219 -22.82 -24.86 6.74
N TYR A 220 -22.86 -25.23 8.01
CA TYR A 220 -23.23 -26.62 8.42
C TYR A 220 -24.66 -26.97 7.98
N GLU A 221 -25.61 -26.03 8.13
CA GLU A 221 -26.97 -26.22 7.64
C GLU A 221 -27.01 -26.33 6.11
N LEU A 222 -26.24 -25.52 5.40
CA LEU A 222 -26.15 -25.51 3.94
C LEU A 222 -25.59 -26.84 3.41
N ALA A 223 -24.50 -27.34 4.00
CA ALA A 223 -23.89 -28.62 3.65
C ALA A 223 -24.88 -29.79 3.84
N LYS A 224 -25.57 -29.81 4.98
CA LYS A 224 -26.59 -30.83 5.27
C LYS A 224 -27.77 -30.82 4.31
N GLU A 225 -28.29 -29.62 3.97
CA GLU A 225 -29.41 -29.51 3.04
C GLU A 225 -29.01 -29.89 1.61
N LYS A 226 -27.75 -29.61 1.23
CA LYS A 226 -27.21 -29.97 -0.07
C LYS A 226 -26.80 -31.45 -0.12
N GLY A 227 -26.55 -32.12 1.01
CA GLY A 227 -26.06 -33.49 1.13
C GLY A 227 -24.55 -33.60 0.87
N THR A 228 -23.79 -32.58 1.23
CA THR A 228 -22.33 -32.51 1.14
C THR A 228 -21.64 -32.50 2.50
N ASP A 229 -22.39 -32.79 3.55
CA ASP A 229 -21.89 -33.02 4.91
C ASP A 229 -21.11 -34.35 5.03
N VAL A 230 -21.35 -35.32 4.12
CA VAL A 230 -20.53 -36.51 3.98
C VAL A 230 -19.44 -36.22 2.97
N LYS A 231 -18.19 -36.27 3.43
CA LYS A 231 -17.02 -35.99 2.60
C LYS A 231 -16.55 -37.23 1.85
N ARG A 232 -15.92 -37.03 0.68
CA ARG A 232 -15.35 -38.12 -0.14
C ARG A 232 -14.21 -38.83 0.61
N GLU A 233 -14.03 -40.10 0.33
CA GLU A 233 -12.80 -40.81 0.66
C GLU A 233 -11.69 -40.32 -0.27
N TYR A 234 -10.46 -40.28 0.22
CA TYR A 234 -9.28 -39.80 -0.52
C TYR A 234 -8.08 -40.70 -0.25
N ASP A 235 -7.14 -40.68 -1.16
CA ASP A 235 -5.87 -41.36 -0.98
C ASP A 235 -5.01 -40.63 0.06
N HIS A 236 -4.38 -41.38 0.89
CA HIS A 236 -3.47 -40.90 1.93
C HIS A 236 -2.40 -41.96 2.21
N GLU A 237 -1.35 -41.55 2.89
CA GLU A 237 -0.27 -42.45 3.25
C GLU A 237 -0.79 -43.60 4.15
N ILE A 238 -0.31 -44.78 3.84
CA ILE A 238 -0.44 -45.93 4.71
C ILE A 238 0.78 -45.92 5.61
N ASN A 239 0.59 -45.76 6.91
CA ASN A 239 1.69 -45.74 7.86
C ASN A 239 2.20 -47.14 8.17
N ASP A 240 3.54 -47.28 8.17
CA ASP A 240 4.23 -48.44 8.77
C ASP A 240 4.45 -48.15 10.27
N GLU A 241 3.52 -48.61 11.08
CA GLU A 241 3.55 -48.37 12.53
C GLU A 241 4.75 -49.03 13.23
N ASP A 242 5.27 -50.14 12.68
CA ASP A 242 6.46 -50.82 13.24
C ASP A 242 7.71 -49.94 12.99
N LEU A 243 7.87 -49.41 11.77
CA LEU A 243 8.94 -48.49 11.43
C LEU A 243 8.83 -47.15 12.20
N ARG A 244 7.61 -46.65 12.36
CA ARG A 244 7.33 -45.43 13.14
C ARG A 244 7.75 -45.56 14.60
N GLU A 245 7.39 -46.68 15.26
CA GLU A 245 7.76 -46.93 16.65
C GLU A 245 9.29 -47.17 16.79
N GLN A 246 9.90 -47.84 15.82
CA GLN A 246 11.36 -47.99 15.77
C GLN A 246 12.06 -46.63 15.72
N ILE A 247 11.68 -45.77 14.78
CA ILE A 247 12.25 -44.42 14.62
C ILE A 247 12.06 -43.63 15.92
N LYS A 248 10.86 -43.62 16.48
CA LYS A 248 10.59 -42.93 17.72
C LYS A 248 11.48 -43.42 18.86
N SER A 249 11.63 -44.74 19.00
CA SER A 249 12.41 -45.33 20.10
C SER A 249 13.91 -45.09 19.95
N GLU A 250 14.43 -45.13 18.71
CA GLU A 250 15.87 -44.98 18.44
C GLU A 250 16.31 -43.53 18.30
N LEU A 251 15.50 -42.65 17.66
CA LEU A 251 15.92 -41.30 17.27
C LEU A 251 15.40 -40.19 18.18
N TYR A 252 14.41 -40.43 19.04
CA TYR A 252 13.89 -39.37 19.93
C TYR A 252 14.97 -38.82 20.86
N LYS A 253 15.74 -39.69 21.51
CA LYS A 253 16.80 -39.25 22.42
C LYS A 253 17.91 -38.48 21.72
N PRO A 254 18.46 -38.92 20.58
CA PRO A 254 19.41 -38.13 19.80
C PRO A 254 18.85 -36.73 19.36
N ALA A 255 17.61 -36.69 18.88
CA ALA A 255 16.95 -35.45 18.51
C ALA A 255 16.77 -34.48 19.71
N TYR A 256 16.36 -35.02 20.86
CA TYR A 256 16.24 -34.26 22.09
C TYR A 256 17.57 -33.71 22.59
N ASP A 257 18.65 -34.50 22.50
CA ASP A 257 20.00 -34.08 22.90
C ASP A 257 20.60 -33.00 21.99
N ILE A 258 20.21 -32.94 20.70
CA ILE A 258 20.62 -31.87 19.78
C ILE A 258 20.03 -30.53 20.23
N ASN A 259 18.81 -30.48 20.72
CA ASN A 259 18.16 -29.25 21.18
C ASN A 259 18.90 -28.60 22.38
N HIS A 260 19.66 -29.38 23.15
CA HIS A 260 20.49 -28.87 24.26
C HIS A 260 21.85 -28.29 23.82
N GLN A 261 22.24 -28.43 22.55
CA GLN A 261 23.57 -27.99 22.09
C GLN A 261 23.60 -26.52 21.68
N ALA A 262 22.44 -25.84 21.60
CA ALA A 262 22.31 -24.44 21.22
C ALA A 262 23.05 -24.10 19.91
N LEU A 263 22.92 -24.94 18.89
CA LEU A 263 23.61 -24.83 17.62
C LEU A 263 23.00 -23.73 16.74
N GLU A 264 23.85 -23.09 15.92
CA GLU A 264 23.44 -22.25 14.80
C GLU A 264 22.62 -23.07 13.78
N LYS A 265 21.80 -22.38 12.96
CA LYS A 265 20.83 -22.98 12.03
C LYS A 265 21.41 -24.13 11.19
N HIS A 266 22.49 -23.88 10.46
CA HIS A 266 23.08 -24.89 9.57
C HIS A 266 23.71 -26.07 10.35
N ALA A 267 24.44 -25.77 11.41
CA ALA A 267 25.03 -26.80 12.26
C ALA A 267 23.97 -27.67 12.93
N ARG A 268 22.84 -27.10 13.31
CA ARG A 268 21.69 -27.84 13.87
C ARG A 268 21.04 -28.74 12.82
N GLN A 269 20.81 -28.22 11.59
CA GLN A 269 20.28 -29.01 10.49
C GLN A 269 21.21 -30.17 10.15
N ASP A 270 22.52 -29.92 10.00
CA ASP A 270 23.53 -30.97 9.74
C ASP A 270 23.53 -32.06 10.84
N ALA A 271 23.29 -31.66 12.10
CA ALA A 271 23.23 -32.60 13.21
C ALA A 271 21.97 -33.49 13.13
N PHE A 272 20.80 -32.94 12.80
CA PHE A 272 19.58 -33.70 12.60
C PHE A 272 19.67 -34.61 11.36
N ASP A 273 20.15 -34.09 10.23
CA ASP A 273 20.33 -34.86 8.99
C ASP A 273 21.26 -36.06 9.21
N LYS A 274 22.32 -35.88 10.01
CA LYS A 274 23.23 -36.94 10.35
C LYS A 274 22.56 -38.08 11.18
N VAL A 275 21.70 -37.69 12.12
CA VAL A 275 20.99 -38.70 12.94
C VAL A 275 20.10 -39.60 12.05
N LEU A 276 19.37 -38.97 11.10
CA LEU A 276 18.56 -39.71 10.14
C LEU A 276 19.43 -40.57 9.20
N ALA A 277 20.49 -40.00 8.63
CA ALA A 277 21.39 -40.72 7.74
C ALA A 277 22.02 -41.95 8.40
N ASP A 278 22.52 -41.80 9.65
CA ASP A 278 23.08 -42.93 10.44
C ASP A 278 22.02 -44.02 10.71
N PHE A 279 20.74 -43.68 10.83
CA PHE A 279 19.65 -44.64 10.95
C PHE A 279 19.37 -45.34 9.62
N LEU A 280 19.24 -44.60 8.52
CA LEU A 280 18.94 -45.19 7.21
C LEU A 280 20.06 -46.13 6.74
N GLU A 281 21.34 -45.79 6.97
CA GLU A 281 22.46 -46.71 6.68
C GLU A 281 22.33 -48.08 7.42
N LYS A 282 21.91 -48.06 8.71
CA LYS A 282 21.69 -49.25 9.47
C LYS A 282 20.45 -50.02 8.99
N TYR A 283 19.40 -49.30 8.62
CA TYR A 283 18.17 -49.89 8.11
C TYR A 283 18.43 -50.63 6.81
N ASP A 284 19.15 -50.03 5.85
CA ASP A 284 19.52 -50.67 4.58
C ASP A 284 20.38 -51.92 4.78
N ALA A 285 21.34 -51.83 5.70
CA ALA A 285 22.19 -52.96 6.03
C ALA A 285 21.41 -54.17 6.63
N ALA A 286 20.31 -53.89 7.30
CA ALA A 286 19.42 -54.91 7.88
C ALA A 286 18.37 -55.47 6.90
N HIS A 287 18.03 -54.72 5.83
CA HIS A 287 16.94 -55.06 4.89
C HIS A 287 17.46 -55.23 3.45
N THR A 288 18.53 -56.02 3.29
CA THR A 288 19.18 -56.29 1.98
C THR A 288 18.31 -57.12 1.02
N ASP A 289 17.16 -57.54 1.45
CA ASP A 289 16.14 -58.31 0.69
C ASP A 289 15.10 -57.40 0.01
N LEU A 290 15.02 -56.10 0.36
CA LEU A 290 14.15 -55.13 -0.27
C LEU A 290 14.70 -54.70 -1.63
N SER A 291 13.80 -54.32 -2.55
CA SER A 291 14.18 -53.69 -3.80
C SER A 291 14.64 -52.23 -3.57
N GLU A 292 15.34 -51.63 -4.55
CA GLU A 292 15.76 -50.25 -4.49
C GLU A 292 14.53 -49.31 -4.38
N GLU A 293 13.43 -49.59 -5.08
CA GLU A 293 12.18 -48.87 -5.06
C GLU A 293 11.49 -48.96 -3.68
N ASP A 294 11.43 -50.15 -3.08
CA ASP A 294 10.87 -50.34 -1.73
C ASP A 294 11.72 -49.62 -0.66
N LEU A 295 13.04 -49.58 -0.80
CA LEU A 295 13.93 -48.84 0.10
C LEU A 295 13.74 -47.33 -0.01
N GLU A 296 13.58 -46.76 -1.24
CA GLU A 296 13.26 -45.33 -1.44
C GLU A 296 11.93 -44.97 -0.77
N GLU A 297 10.89 -45.83 -0.86
CA GLU A 297 9.62 -45.62 -0.18
C GLU A 297 9.80 -45.61 1.34
N LYS A 298 10.57 -46.61 1.90
CA LYS A 298 10.86 -46.65 3.33
C LYS A 298 11.70 -45.50 3.84
N HIS A 299 12.62 -44.95 3.03
CA HIS A 299 13.36 -43.75 3.35
C HIS A 299 12.45 -42.51 3.43
N ALA A 300 11.49 -42.36 2.50
CA ALA A 300 10.51 -41.30 2.55
C ALA A 300 9.60 -41.38 3.79
N GLU A 301 9.12 -42.61 4.13
CA GLU A 301 8.37 -42.83 5.35
C GLU A 301 9.20 -42.53 6.60
N ALA A 302 10.44 -42.97 6.65
CA ALA A 302 11.35 -42.77 7.77
C ALA A 302 11.64 -41.25 7.97
N THR A 303 11.81 -40.50 6.91
CA THR A 303 12.00 -39.06 6.96
C THR A 303 10.79 -38.37 7.58
N ARG A 304 9.56 -38.71 7.11
CA ARG A 304 8.31 -38.18 7.65
C ARG A 304 8.13 -38.47 9.14
N TYR A 305 8.41 -39.71 9.56
CA TYR A 305 8.30 -40.11 10.98
C TYR A 305 9.37 -39.43 11.85
N TYR A 306 10.55 -39.16 11.27
CA TYR A 306 11.60 -38.47 11.98
C TYR A 306 11.27 -36.96 12.16
N ASP A 307 10.58 -36.34 11.19
CA ASP A 307 10.07 -34.97 11.33
C ASP A 307 9.08 -34.88 12.52
N ASP A 308 8.20 -35.85 12.67
CA ASP A 308 7.31 -35.96 13.84
C ASP A 308 8.11 -36.07 15.16
N VAL A 309 9.18 -36.86 15.14
CA VAL A 309 10.06 -37.05 16.31
C VAL A 309 10.82 -35.77 16.65
N MET A 310 11.38 -35.10 15.67
CA MET A 310 12.05 -33.78 15.87
C MET A 310 11.06 -32.73 16.43
N ARG A 311 9.86 -32.72 15.90
CA ARG A 311 8.78 -31.82 16.37
C ARG A 311 8.42 -32.11 17.84
N ASP A 312 8.22 -33.35 18.21
CA ASP A 312 7.89 -33.73 19.59
C ASP A 312 9.08 -33.44 20.54
N ALA A 313 10.28 -33.77 20.14
CA ALA A 313 11.51 -33.49 20.93
C ALA A 313 11.70 -32.00 21.20
N MET A 314 11.53 -31.14 20.20
CA MET A 314 11.61 -29.68 20.35
C MET A 314 10.53 -29.17 21.30
N ARG A 315 9.26 -29.60 21.09
CA ARG A 315 8.12 -29.14 21.88
C ARG A 315 8.27 -29.55 23.35
N ARG A 316 8.72 -30.78 23.63
CA ARG A 316 8.97 -31.25 25.00
C ARG A 316 10.12 -30.49 25.67
N CYS A 317 11.21 -30.21 24.96
CA CYS A 317 12.31 -29.43 25.48
C CYS A 317 11.83 -28.02 25.93
N ILE A 318 11.03 -27.35 25.09
CA ILE A 318 10.49 -26.03 25.41
C ILE A 318 9.46 -26.09 26.55
N LEU A 319 8.50 -27.04 26.49
CA LEU A 319 7.45 -27.15 27.49
C LEU A 319 7.95 -27.61 28.86
N ASP A 320 8.89 -28.56 28.90
CA ASP A 320 9.29 -29.17 30.16
C ASP A 320 10.44 -28.45 30.84
N GLU A 321 11.36 -27.89 30.07
CA GLU A 321 12.57 -27.23 30.56
C GLU A 321 12.61 -25.73 30.32
N GLY A 322 11.74 -25.20 29.46
CA GLY A 322 11.78 -23.77 29.05
C GLY A 322 12.97 -23.44 28.16
N LEU A 323 13.64 -24.44 27.59
CA LEU A 323 14.83 -24.31 26.77
C LEU A 323 14.47 -24.35 25.29
N ARG A 324 14.89 -23.33 24.54
CA ARG A 324 14.65 -23.18 23.09
C ARG A 324 15.79 -23.77 22.27
N LEU A 325 15.58 -23.95 20.96
CA LEU A 325 16.52 -24.57 20.02
C LEU A 325 17.90 -23.91 19.97
N ASP A 326 17.98 -22.63 20.28
CA ASP A 326 19.22 -21.86 20.33
C ASP A 326 19.71 -21.57 21.77
N GLY A 327 19.12 -22.25 22.76
CA GLY A 327 19.49 -22.12 24.16
C GLY A 327 18.86 -20.97 24.91
N ARG A 328 18.05 -20.11 24.26
CA ARG A 328 17.36 -18.99 24.90
C ARG A 328 16.20 -19.45 25.80
N ALA A 329 15.86 -18.61 26.77
CA ALA A 329 14.59 -18.69 27.50
C ALA A 329 13.43 -18.22 26.61
N THR A 330 12.20 -18.54 26.99
CA THR A 330 10.98 -18.27 26.19
C THR A 330 10.74 -16.78 25.91
N THR A 331 11.16 -15.88 26.80
CA THR A 331 10.99 -14.42 26.68
C THR A 331 12.22 -13.71 26.10
N GLU A 332 13.33 -14.41 25.90
CA GLU A 332 14.60 -13.85 25.48
C GLU A 332 14.61 -13.54 23.98
N ILE A 333 15.17 -12.37 23.63
CA ILE A 333 15.30 -11.88 22.26
C ILE A 333 16.76 -12.05 21.83
N ARG A 334 17.01 -12.45 20.58
CA ARG A 334 18.34 -12.56 19.99
C ARG A 334 19.09 -11.23 20.05
N PRO A 335 20.44 -11.27 20.09
CA PRO A 335 21.26 -10.05 20.04
C PRO A 335 20.91 -9.16 18.84
N ILE A 336 20.79 -7.85 19.10
CA ILE A 336 20.44 -6.86 18.09
C ILE A 336 21.65 -6.01 17.76
N TRP A 337 21.88 -5.78 16.47
CA TRP A 337 22.85 -4.84 15.95
C TRP A 337 22.20 -3.96 14.89
N CYS A 338 22.51 -2.65 14.92
CA CYS A 338 21.97 -1.67 13.99
C CYS A 338 23.08 -0.77 13.45
N GLU A 339 22.95 -0.38 12.18
CA GLU A 339 23.81 0.62 11.54
C GLU A 339 22.97 1.55 10.67
N VAL A 340 23.25 2.85 10.70
CA VAL A 340 22.62 3.85 9.83
C VAL A 340 23.64 4.43 8.86
N SER A 341 23.19 4.83 7.66
CA SER A 341 24.04 5.33 6.58
C SER A 341 25.12 4.35 6.08
N PRO A 342 24.91 3.01 6.02
CA PRO A 342 25.89 2.10 5.45
C PRO A 342 26.15 2.36 3.96
N LEU A 343 25.18 2.97 3.25
CA LEU A 343 25.27 3.24 1.82
C LEU A 343 25.38 4.75 1.55
N PRO A 344 26.31 5.19 0.69
CA PRO A 344 26.57 6.61 0.46
C PRO A 344 25.52 7.32 -0.40
N MET A 345 24.90 6.66 -1.37
CA MET A 345 24.02 7.28 -2.36
C MET A 345 22.53 7.33 -1.99
N PRO A 346 21.91 6.32 -1.33
CA PRO A 346 20.52 6.43 -0.89
C PRO A 346 20.30 7.63 0.04
N HIS A 347 19.11 8.21 0.00
CA HIS A 347 18.73 9.34 0.82
C HIS A 347 18.74 9.01 2.31
N GLY A 348 18.33 7.78 2.66
CA GLY A 348 18.56 7.13 3.95
C GLY A 348 18.85 5.66 3.75
N SER A 349 19.60 5.06 4.65
CA SER A 349 19.86 3.62 4.63
C SER A 349 20.16 3.11 6.03
N ALA A 350 19.75 1.87 6.32
CA ALA A 350 20.03 1.24 7.59
C ALA A 350 20.12 -0.27 7.45
N ILE A 351 20.93 -0.87 8.30
CA ILE A 351 20.95 -2.31 8.56
C ILE A 351 20.35 -2.53 9.95
N PHE A 352 19.49 -3.51 10.04
CA PHE A 352 19.00 -4.07 11.30
C PHE A 352 19.27 -5.57 11.27
N GLN A 353 19.96 -6.06 12.28
CA GLN A 353 20.23 -7.47 12.49
C GLN A 353 19.70 -7.91 13.85
N ARG A 354 19.09 -9.10 13.88
CA ARG A 354 18.61 -9.78 15.08
C ARG A 354 19.01 -11.25 14.96
N GLY A 355 20.09 -11.63 15.65
CA GLY A 355 20.73 -12.94 15.46
C GLY A 355 21.06 -13.18 13.99
N GLU A 356 20.54 -14.28 13.44
CA GLU A 356 20.73 -14.72 12.04
C GLU A 356 19.63 -14.16 11.09
N THR A 357 19.08 -13.00 11.39
CA THR A 357 18.10 -12.31 10.51
C THR A 357 18.54 -10.88 10.29
N MET A 358 18.84 -10.52 9.04
CA MET A 358 19.39 -9.20 8.67
C MET A 358 18.58 -8.57 7.53
N SER A 359 18.20 -7.31 7.70
CA SER A 359 17.57 -6.48 6.68
C SER A 359 18.39 -5.23 6.40
N LEU A 360 18.69 -4.98 5.13
CA LEU A 360 19.22 -3.71 4.63
C LEU A 360 18.08 -2.93 4.00
N SER A 361 17.68 -1.83 4.61
CA SER A 361 16.63 -0.95 4.09
C SER A 361 17.20 0.35 3.54
N THR A 362 16.67 0.80 2.40
CA THR A 362 17.03 2.06 1.75
C THR A 362 15.80 2.94 1.58
N CYS A 363 15.93 4.23 1.87
CA CYS A 363 14.89 5.23 1.69
C CYS A 363 15.24 6.16 0.53
N THR A 364 14.28 6.38 -0.36
CA THR A 364 14.35 7.36 -1.45
C THR A 364 13.19 8.34 -1.29
N LEU A 365 13.51 9.63 -1.33
CA LEU A 365 12.55 10.72 -1.27
C LEU A 365 12.36 11.27 -2.69
N GLY A 366 11.15 11.22 -3.17
CA GLY A 366 10.76 11.66 -4.50
C GLY A 366 9.80 12.85 -4.46
N THR A 367 9.34 13.25 -5.63
CA THR A 367 8.34 14.29 -5.83
C THR A 367 6.94 13.72 -5.95
N LYS A 368 5.93 14.55 -6.09
CA LYS A 368 4.56 14.12 -6.39
C LYS A 368 4.43 13.30 -7.68
N MET A 369 5.31 13.50 -8.65
CA MET A 369 5.32 12.71 -9.89
C MET A 369 5.68 11.24 -9.68
N ASP A 370 6.28 10.92 -8.53
CA ASP A 370 6.69 9.56 -8.15
C ASP A 370 5.61 8.79 -7.36
N GLU A 371 4.45 9.40 -7.12
CA GLU A 371 3.32 8.75 -6.46
C GLU A 371 2.82 7.55 -7.28
N LYS A 372 2.54 6.42 -6.61
CA LYS A 372 1.96 5.23 -7.25
C LYS A 372 0.46 5.47 -7.47
N LEU A 373 0.01 5.43 -8.72
CA LEU A 373 -1.42 5.38 -9.03
C LEU A 373 -1.99 4.02 -8.65
N ILE A 374 -2.97 3.98 -7.79
CA ILE A 374 -3.84 2.84 -7.54
C ILE A 374 -5.07 2.99 -8.43
N ASP A 375 -5.20 2.12 -9.45
CA ASP A 375 -6.36 2.09 -10.35
C ASP A 375 -7.12 0.78 -10.11
N GLY A 376 -7.82 0.74 -8.97
CA GLY A 376 -8.63 -0.41 -8.56
C GLY A 376 -10.05 -0.38 -9.15
N VAL A 377 -10.79 -1.47 -8.98
CA VAL A 377 -12.16 -1.60 -9.49
C VAL A 377 -13.10 -0.62 -8.79
N LEU A 378 -12.98 -0.46 -7.49
CA LEU A 378 -13.86 0.39 -6.67
C LEU A 378 -13.21 1.71 -6.28
N GLU A 379 -11.89 1.74 -6.18
CA GLU A 379 -11.13 2.89 -5.72
C GLU A 379 -10.11 3.34 -6.76
N LYS A 380 -9.91 4.67 -6.84
CA LYS A 380 -8.81 5.26 -7.58
C LYS A 380 -8.15 6.30 -6.69
N SER A 381 -6.93 6.02 -6.30
CA SER A 381 -6.18 6.85 -5.36
C SER A 381 -4.70 6.94 -5.73
N TYR A 382 -3.94 7.77 -4.99
CA TYR A 382 -2.49 7.91 -5.12
C TYR A 382 -1.83 7.55 -3.80
N GLN A 383 -0.81 6.71 -3.88
CA GLN A 383 -0.05 6.27 -2.73
C GLN A 383 1.29 7.01 -2.67
N ARG A 384 1.55 7.73 -1.57
CA ARG A 384 2.76 8.54 -1.34
C ARG A 384 3.85 7.81 -0.56
N PHE A 385 3.49 6.79 0.21
CA PHE A 385 4.44 5.91 0.88
C PHE A 385 4.42 4.54 0.25
N LEU A 386 5.57 4.11 -0.30
CA LEU A 386 5.77 2.83 -0.98
C LEU A 386 6.77 2.02 -0.18
N LEU A 387 6.48 0.73 0.06
CA LEU A 387 7.41 -0.20 0.66
C LEU A 387 7.53 -1.45 -0.20
N HIS A 388 8.75 -1.79 -0.61
CA HIS A 388 9.07 -2.99 -1.36
C HIS A 388 9.98 -3.89 -0.53
N TYR A 389 9.56 -5.13 -0.39
CA TYR A 389 10.28 -6.18 0.33
C TYR A 389 10.83 -7.18 -0.68
N ASN A 390 12.11 -7.47 -0.60
CA ASN A 390 12.79 -8.43 -1.46
C ASN A 390 13.43 -9.51 -0.60
N PHE A 391 13.16 -10.77 -0.98
CA PHE A 391 13.66 -11.96 -0.30
C PHE A 391 14.46 -12.83 -1.29
N PRO A 392 15.74 -12.49 -1.54
CA PRO A 392 16.55 -13.25 -2.47
C PRO A 392 16.92 -14.63 -1.89
N PRO A 393 17.07 -15.66 -2.75
CA PRO A 393 17.34 -17.04 -2.31
C PRO A 393 18.59 -17.19 -1.45
N PHE A 394 19.62 -16.37 -1.68
CA PHE A 394 20.85 -16.42 -0.88
C PHE A 394 20.62 -16.08 0.61
N SER A 395 19.54 -15.39 0.95
CA SER A 395 19.23 -15.04 2.35
C SER A 395 18.92 -16.27 3.22
N THR A 396 18.61 -17.40 2.61
CA THR A 396 18.44 -18.72 3.24
C THR A 396 19.48 -19.73 2.81
N GLY A 397 20.51 -19.32 2.01
CA GLY A 397 21.55 -20.19 1.49
C GLY A 397 21.14 -21.02 0.27
N GLU A 398 19.97 -20.72 -0.34
CA GLU A 398 19.47 -21.48 -1.49
C GLU A 398 20.14 -21.07 -2.81
N ALA A 399 20.64 -22.07 -3.55
CA ALA A 399 21.24 -21.89 -4.88
C ALA A 399 20.16 -21.98 -5.97
N LYS A 400 19.33 -20.93 -6.09
CA LYS A 400 18.30 -20.87 -7.15
C LYS A 400 18.17 -19.47 -7.76
N ALA A 401 17.63 -19.40 -8.99
CA ALA A 401 17.39 -18.13 -9.66
C ALA A 401 16.19 -17.39 -9.05
N GLN A 402 16.32 -16.07 -8.89
CA GLN A 402 15.20 -15.22 -8.49
C GLN A 402 14.25 -15.01 -9.69
N ARG A 403 12.98 -15.40 -9.55
CA ARG A 403 11.97 -15.38 -10.63
C ARG A 403 10.98 -14.19 -10.55
N GLY A 404 11.32 -13.11 -9.87
CA GLY A 404 10.44 -11.96 -9.67
C GLY A 404 9.83 -11.94 -8.27
N VAL A 405 8.83 -11.07 -8.08
CA VAL A 405 8.18 -10.86 -6.76
C VAL A 405 7.07 -11.88 -6.57
N GLY A 406 7.17 -12.69 -5.51
CA GLY A 406 6.17 -13.69 -5.14
C GLY A 406 5.06 -13.13 -4.23
N ARG A 407 4.01 -13.91 -4.03
CA ARG A 407 2.89 -13.56 -3.13
C ARG A 407 3.35 -13.34 -1.68
N ARG A 408 4.36 -14.10 -1.22
CA ARG A 408 4.94 -13.96 0.13
C ARG A 408 5.62 -12.60 0.31
N GLU A 409 6.37 -12.15 -0.70
CA GLU A 409 7.07 -10.86 -0.67
C GLU A 409 6.08 -9.69 -0.65
N ILE A 410 4.98 -9.77 -1.40
CA ILE A 410 3.90 -8.78 -1.36
C ILE A 410 3.27 -8.72 0.04
N GLY A 411 2.93 -9.86 0.64
CA GLY A 411 2.33 -9.91 1.98
C GLY A 411 3.26 -9.37 3.07
N HIS A 412 4.54 -9.77 3.07
CA HIS A 412 5.51 -9.28 4.04
C HIS A 412 5.79 -7.78 3.89
N GLY A 413 5.90 -7.30 2.65
CA GLY A 413 6.05 -5.88 2.35
C GLY A 413 4.85 -5.06 2.81
N HIS A 414 3.64 -5.57 2.59
CA HIS A 414 2.41 -4.89 2.98
C HIS A 414 2.23 -4.82 4.52
N LEU A 415 2.58 -5.89 5.24
CA LEU A 415 2.60 -5.87 6.72
C LEU A 415 3.55 -4.78 7.25
N ALA A 416 4.77 -4.70 6.70
CA ALA A 416 5.72 -3.65 7.09
C ALA A 416 5.22 -2.25 6.69
N TRP A 417 4.61 -2.10 5.52
CA TRP A 417 3.99 -0.86 5.07
C TRP A 417 2.88 -0.39 6.02
N ARG A 418 1.96 -1.27 6.41
CA ARG A 418 0.90 -0.99 7.41
C ARG A 418 1.49 -0.52 8.73
N GLY A 419 2.55 -1.20 9.20
CA GLY A 419 3.22 -0.84 10.45
C GLY A 419 3.82 0.55 10.48
N LEU A 420 4.30 1.06 9.34
CA LEU A 420 5.07 2.30 9.24
C LEU A 420 4.26 3.50 8.71
N LYS A 421 3.28 3.29 7.83
CA LYS A 421 2.60 4.38 7.10
C LYS A 421 1.98 5.44 7.99
N GLY A 422 1.40 5.04 9.13
CA GLY A 422 0.74 5.94 10.08
C GLY A 422 1.69 6.92 10.78
N GLN A 423 2.99 6.60 10.78
CA GLN A 423 4.01 7.41 11.43
C GLN A 423 4.66 8.45 10.50
N ILE A 424 4.38 8.42 9.21
CA ILE A 424 4.82 9.46 8.26
C ILE A 424 3.79 10.59 8.29
N PRO A 425 4.19 11.84 8.57
CA PRO A 425 3.26 12.97 8.59
C PRO A 425 2.61 13.21 7.22
N THR A 426 1.34 13.53 7.20
CA THR A 426 0.56 13.76 5.97
C THR A 426 0.97 15.02 5.22
N ASP A 427 1.55 16.00 5.93
CA ASP A 427 2.07 17.26 5.41
C ASP A 427 3.54 17.18 4.94
N PHE A 428 4.21 16.02 5.12
CA PHE A 428 5.56 15.82 4.60
C PHE A 428 5.54 15.85 3.06
N PRO A 429 6.29 16.77 2.41
CA PRO A 429 6.07 17.08 0.99
C PRO A 429 6.61 16.06 -0.01
N TYR A 430 7.27 14.99 0.46
CA TYR A 430 7.90 13.99 -0.39
C TYR A 430 7.03 12.75 -0.57
N THR A 431 7.15 12.13 -1.74
CA THR A 431 6.83 10.73 -1.95
C THR A 431 7.97 9.89 -1.39
N VAL A 432 7.66 8.94 -0.53
CA VAL A 432 8.65 8.13 0.18
C VAL A 432 8.64 6.71 -0.36
N ARG A 433 9.79 6.24 -0.85
CA ARG A 433 9.97 4.83 -1.24
C ARG A 433 10.99 4.16 -0.34
N LEU A 434 10.54 3.14 0.39
CA LEU A 434 11.38 2.26 1.19
C LEU A 434 11.58 0.94 0.45
N VAL A 435 12.82 0.46 0.36
CA VAL A 435 13.15 -0.85 -0.21
C VAL A 435 13.95 -1.63 0.82
N SER A 436 13.42 -2.78 1.23
CA SER A 436 14.07 -3.71 2.15
C SER A 436 14.63 -4.90 1.40
N GLN A 437 15.92 -5.13 1.53
CA GLN A 437 16.62 -6.33 1.06
C GLN A 437 16.94 -7.23 2.26
N ILE A 438 16.43 -8.44 2.24
CA ILE A 438 16.75 -9.42 3.27
C ILE A 438 18.10 -10.06 2.89
N LEU A 439 19.08 -9.92 3.77
CA LEU A 439 20.43 -10.43 3.56
C LEU A 439 20.64 -11.79 4.22
N GLU A 440 19.98 -12.01 5.36
CA GLU A 440 19.97 -13.28 6.11
C GLU A 440 18.59 -13.50 6.72
N SER A 441 18.14 -14.75 6.82
CA SER A 441 16.83 -15.07 7.39
C SER A 441 16.83 -16.37 8.19
N ASN A 442 16.56 -16.22 9.49
CA ASN A 442 16.17 -17.30 10.41
C ASN A 442 15.05 -16.81 11.33
N GLY A 443 13.82 -16.70 10.79
CA GLY A 443 12.63 -16.24 11.49
C GLY A 443 12.39 -14.74 11.39
N SER A 444 11.17 -14.39 11.03
CA SER A 444 10.55 -13.05 10.97
C SER A 444 11.37 -11.93 10.32
N SER A 445 11.73 -12.12 9.04
CA SER A 445 12.38 -11.10 8.21
C SER A 445 11.49 -9.86 7.95
N SER A 446 10.15 -10.02 7.99
CA SER A 446 9.22 -8.88 7.89
C SER A 446 9.33 -7.92 9.07
N MET A 447 9.54 -8.42 10.29
CA MET A 447 9.74 -7.58 11.47
C MET A 447 11.12 -6.92 11.46
N ALA A 448 12.14 -7.58 10.93
CA ALA A 448 13.44 -6.94 10.66
C ALA A 448 13.29 -5.80 9.63
N THR A 449 12.42 -5.94 8.63
CA THR A 449 12.10 -4.89 7.66
C THR A 449 11.45 -3.67 8.32
N VAL A 450 10.53 -3.86 9.26
CA VAL A 450 9.92 -2.76 10.03
C VAL A 450 10.98 -1.98 10.80
N CYS A 451 11.88 -2.69 11.51
CA CYS A 451 12.95 -2.07 12.30
C CYS A 451 13.97 -1.34 11.41
N ALA A 452 14.50 -2.02 10.37
CA ALA A 452 15.43 -1.40 9.41
C ALA A 452 14.78 -0.23 8.65
N GLY A 453 13.49 -0.36 8.31
CA GLY A 453 12.71 0.68 7.66
C GLY A 453 12.54 1.91 8.52
N THR A 454 12.22 1.76 9.81
CA THR A 454 12.20 2.85 10.78
C THR A 454 13.53 3.60 10.82
N LEU A 455 14.65 2.87 10.98
CA LEU A 455 15.98 3.46 11.02
C LEU A 455 16.35 4.17 9.70
N ALA A 456 16.01 3.60 8.53
CA ALA A 456 16.29 4.19 7.23
C ALA A 456 15.45 5.45 6.96
N LEU A 457 14.20 5.50 7.43
CA LEU A 457 13.35 6.70 7.37
C LEU A 457 13.92 7.81 8.25
N MET A 458 14.36 7.49 9.48
CA MET A 458 15.01 8.45 10.38
C MET A 458 16.34 8.94 9.82
N ASP A 459 17.16 8.05 9.20
CA ASP A 459 18.41 8.41 8.52
C ASP A 459 18.19 9.31 7.28
N ALA A 460 17.04 9.17 6.60
CA ALA A 460 16.65 10.04 5.49
C ALA A 460 16.18 11.44 5.94
N GLY A 461 15.98 11.65 7.24
CA GLY A 461 15.39 12.89 7.77
C GLY A 461 13.87 12.98 7.59
N VAL A 462 13.19 11.86 7.40
CA VAL A 462 11.71 11.82 7.42
C VAL A 462 11.25 12.11 8.86
N PRO A 463 10.43 13.14 9.10
CA PRO A 463 10.02 13.54 10.44
C PRO A 463 8.92 12.60 10.97
N MET A 464 9.30 11.33 11.18
CA MET A 464 8.38 10.34 11.74
C MET A 464 7.77 10.85 13.04
N LYS A 465 6.46 10.63 13.23
CA LYS A 465 5.76 10.99 14.48
C LYS A 465 6.37 10.25 15.66
N LYS A 466 6.59 8.94 15.50
CA LYS A 466 7.22 8.06 16.49
C LYS A 466 7.92 6.91 15.79
N PRO A 467 9.01 6.39 16.35
CA PRO A 467 9.68 5.20 15.83
C PRO A 467 8.84 3.95 16.10
N VAL A 468 8.93 2.98 15.19
CA VAL A 468 8.20 1.71 15.24
C VAL A 468 9.19 0.55 15.31
N SER A 469 8.90 -0.42 16.16
CA SER A 469 9.55 -1.73 16.17
C SER A 469 8.55 -2.84 15.89
N GLY A 470 9.05 -4.05 15.61
CA GLY A 470 8.23 -5.22 15.37
C GLY A 470 8.86 -6.48 15.93
N ILE A 471 8.01 -7.42 16.36
CA ILE A 471 8.41 -8.72 16.91
C ILE A 471 7.49 -9.81 16.37
N ALA A 472 8.02 -11.04 16.24
CA ALA A 472 7.24 -12.25 16.01
C ALA A 472 7.25 -13.11 17.26
N MET A 473 6.05 -13.51 17.68
CA MET A 473 5.79 -14.39 18.80
C MET A 473 5.40 -15.77 18.28
N GLY A 474 5.72 -16.80 19.02
CA GLY A 474 5.27 -18.16 18.79
C GLY A 474 4.54 -18.74 19.98
N LEU A 475 3.92 -19.89 19.74
CA LEU A 475 3.28 -20.69 20.77
C LEU A 475 3.63 -22.15 20.58
N ILE A 476 3.89 -22.83 21.68
CA ILE A 476 3.98 -24.29 21.75
C ILE A 476 2.92 -24.77 22.73
N LYS A 477 2.00 -25.63 22.27
CA LYS A 477 0.95 -26.25 23.07
C LYS A 477 0.72 -27.67 22.59
N ASN A 478 0.80 -28.69 23.47
CA ASN A 478 0.48 -30.05 23.09
C ASN A 478 -1.03 -30.30 23.14
N PRO A 479 -1.58 -31.01 22.14
CA PRO A 479 -2.98 -31.41 22.14
C PRO A 479 -3.35 -32.17 23.44
N GLY A 480 -4.44 -31.78 24.08
CA GLY A 480 -4.93 -32.41 25.32
C GLY A 480 -4.17 -32.04 26.59
N GLU A 481 -3.20 -31.13 26.52
CA GLU A 481 -2.48 -30.60 27.68
C GLU A 481 -2.85 -29.16 27.94
N ASP A 482 -2.94 -28.76 29.22
CA ASP A 482 -3.14 -27.34 29.60
C ASP A 482 -1.86 -26.53 29.55
N LYS A 483 -0.70 -27.22 29.45
CA LYS A 483 0.63 -26.58 29.42
C LYS A 483 0.91 -25.99 28.06
N TYR A 484 1.35 -24.73 28.05
CA TYR A 484 1.78 -24.01 26.86
C TYR A 484 2.99 -23.12 27.16
N ALA A 485 3.69 -22.70 26.12
CA ALA A 485 4.79 -21.73 26.20
C ALA A 485 4.65 -20.70 25.08
N ILE A 486 4.69 -19.41 25.46
CA ILE A 486 4.73 -18.29 24.51
C ILE A 486 6.19 -17.92 24.30
N LEU A 487 6.61 -17.82 23.03
CA LEU A 487 7.99 -17.56 22.63
C LEU A 487 8.11 -16.17 22.03
N SER A 488 9.06 -15.37 22.55
CA SER A 488 9.44 -14.08 21.97
C SER A 488 10.49 -14.29 20.89
N ASP A 489 10.40 -13.57 19.75
CA ASP A 489 11.40 -13.59 18.70
C ASP A 489 11.71 -15.00 18.20
N ILE A 490 10.74 -15.63 17.52
CA ILE A 490 10.85 -17.02 17.05
C ILE A 490 11.85 -17.19 15.91
N LEU A 491 12.51 -18.35 15.92
CA LEU A 491 13.30 -18.87 14.82
C LEU A 491 12.40 -19.41 13.69
N GLY A 492 13.00 -19.65 12.51
CA GLY A 492 12.30 -20.27 11.40
C GLY A 492 11.76 -21.68 11.73
N ASP A 493 12.56 -22.48 12.45
CA ASP A 493 12.17 -23.81 12.88
C ASP A 493 11.05 -23.77 13.94
N GLU A 494 11.08 -22.80 14.85
CA GLU A 494 10.01 -22.60 15.85
C GLU A 494 8.71 -22.09 15.22
N ASP A 495 8.77 -21.32 14.12
CA ASP A 495 7.61 -21.00 13.29
C ASP A 495 7.06 -22.27 12.61
N HIS A 496 7.92 -23.07 11.99
CA HIS A 496 7.51 -24.27 11.26
C HIS A 496 6.90 -25.34 12.17
N LEU A 497 7.55 -25.62 13.29
CA LEU A 497 7.17 -26.69 14.23
C LEU A 497 6.17 -26.24 15.32
N GLY A 498 5.91 -24.93 15.43
CA GLY A 498 5.03 -24.34 16.43
C GLY A 498 3.57 -24.23 16.01
N ASP A 499 2.75 -23.73 16.93
CA ASP A 499 1.28 -23.67 16.80
C ASP A 499 0.75 -22.27 16.47
N MET A 500 1.60 -21.24 16.51
CA MET A 500 1.24 -19.85 16.22
C MET A 500 2.45 -19.07 15.67
N ASP A 501 2.22 -18.25 14.65
CA ASP A 501 3.08 -17.17 14.22
C ASP A 501 2.33 -15.84 14.40
N PHE A 502 2.72 -15.06 15.39
CA PHE A 502 2.04 -13.83 15.76
C PHE A 502 2.98 -12.63 15.69
N LYS A 503 2.82 -11.82 14.65
CA LYS A 503 3.61 -10.62 14.40
C LYS A 503 2.87 -9.38 14.86
N THR A 504 3.54 -8.53 15.62
CA THR A 504 3.02 -7.23 16.03
C THR A 504 4.03 -6.14 15.78
N THR A 505 3.55 -5.00 15.28
CA THR A 505 4.33 -3.77 15.16
C THR A 505 3.71 -2.68 16.02
N GLY A 506 4.51 -1.76 16.48
CA GLY A 506 3.98 -0.66 17.29
C GLY A 506 5.03 0.34 17.71
N THR A 507 4.54 1.48 18.17
CA THR A 507 5.30 2.49 18.91
C THR A 507 5.31 2.15 20.40
N ARG A 508 5.82 3.04 21.26
CA ARG A 508 5.68 2.90 22.71
C ARG A 508 4.23 3.03 23.18
N ASP A 509 3.39 3.72 22.43
CA ASP A 509 2.04 4.09 22.85
C ASP A 509 0.97 3.08 22.41
N GLY A 510 1.23 2.30 21.37
CA GLY A 510 0.28 1.30 20.92
C GLY A 510 0.69 0.56 19.63
N LEU A 511 -0.19 -0.32 19.21
CA LEU A 511 -0.06 -1.16 18.02
C LEU A 511 -0.27 -0.35 16.75
N THR A 512 0.51 -0.67 15.69
CA THR A 512 0.36 -0.09 14.35
C THR A 512 -0.05 -1.10 13.30
N ALA A 513 0.37 -2.37 13.42
CA ALA A 513 -0.12 -3.47 12.59
C ALA A 513 0.05 -4.81 13.32
N THR A 514 -0.73 -5.78 12.86
CA THR A 514 -0.68 -7.15 13.36
C THR A 514 -0.91 -8.16 12.23
N GLN A 515 -0.30 -9.33 12.38
CA GLN A 515 -0.57 -10.52 11.57
C GLN A 515 -0.43 -11.75 12.45
N MET A 516 -1.45 -12.61 12.48
CA MET A 516 -1.45 -13.83 13.26
C MET A 516 -1.95 -15.00 12.42
N ASP A 517 -1.22 -16.11 12.49
CA ASP A 517 -1.57 -17.39 11.92
C ASP A 517 -1.57 -18.44 13.05
N ILE A 518 -2.67 -19.15 13.21
CA ILE A 518 -2.83 -20.23 14.19
C ILE A 518 -2.84 -21.55 13.43
N LYS A 519 -2.05 -22.51 13.92
CA LYS A 519 -1.84 -23.83 13.29
C LYS A 519 -2.37 -24.99 14.16
N CYS A 520 -3.06 -24.66 15.26
CA CYS A 520 -3.72 -25.62 16.16
C CYS A 520 -5.23 -25.36 16.19
N ASP A 521 -5.97 -26.20 16.91
CA ASP A 521 -7.44 -26.14 17.02
C ASP A 521 -8.00 -24.87 17.71
N GLY A 522 -7.15 -23.86 17.90
CA GLY A 522 -7.49 -22.55 18.43
C GLY A 522 -6.87 -22.25 19.79
N LEU A 523 -6.99 -20.97 20.15
CA LEU A 523 -6.41 -20.41 21.36
C LEU A 523 -7.46 -19.65 22.15
N SER A 524 -7.35 -19.71 23.49
CA SER A 524 -8.17 -18.88 24.35
C SER A 524 -7.78 -17.41 24.27
N PHE A 525 -8.70 -16.51 24.55
CA PHE A 525 -8.42 -15.06 24.60
C PHE A 525 -7.39 -14.70 25.65
N GLU A 526 -7.28 -15.48 26.75
CA GLU A 526 -6.29 -15.31 27.81
C GLU A 526 -4.86 -15.52 27.27
N ILE A 527 -4.65 -16.61 26.48
CA ILE A 527 -3.35 -16.88 25.85
C ILE A 527 -2.99 -15.77 24.82
N LEU A 528 -3.97 -15.30 24.06
CA LEU A 528 -3.76 -14.22 23.11
C LEU A 528 -3.39 -12.90 23.81
N GLU A 529 -4.04 -12.59 24.94
CA GLU A 529 -3.72 -11.40 25.75
C GLU A 529 -2.32 -11.51 26.34
N GLU A 530 -1.94 -12.67 26.90
CA GLU A 530 -0.59 -12.94 27.41
C GLU A 530 0.47 -12.77 26.32
N ALA A 531 0.23 -13.34 25.13
CA ALA A 531 1.12 -13.21 23.98
C ALA A 531 1.29 -11.74 23.53
N LEU A 532 0.21 -10.95 23.53
CA LEU A 532 0.25 -9.52 23.21
C LEU A 532 1.05 -8.72 24.24
N MET A 533 0.87 -9.01 25.53
CA MET A 533 1.62 -8.32 26.58
C MET A 533 3.09 -8.67 26.56
N GLN A 534 3.43 -9.94 26.29
CA GLN A 534 4.82 -10.37 26.10
C GLN A 534 5.44 -9.74 24.83
N ALA A 535 4.66 -9.64 23.73
CA ALA A 535 5.06 -8.95 22.51
C ALA A 535 5.33 -7.46 22.73
N LYS A 536 4.51 -6.79 23.57
CA LYS A 536 4.72 -5.39 23.95
C LYS A 536 6.08 -5.19 24.61
N ALA A 537 6.40 -6.01 25.60
CA ALA A 537 7.70 -5.96 26.28
C ALA A 537 8.86 -6.20 25.30
N GLY A 538 8.70 -7.16 24.38
CA GLY A 538 9.67 -7.46 23.33
C GLY A 538 9.87 -6.30 22.35
N ARG A 539 8.77 -5.68 21.87
CA ARG A 539 8.85 -4.49 21.00
C ARG A 539 9.56 -3.32 21.69
N GLU A 540 9.27 -3.10 22.97
CA GLU A 540 9.92 -2.05 23.75
C GLU A 540 11.44 -2.29 23.88
N HIS A 541 11.87 -3.53 24.14
CA HIS A 541 13.27 -3.90 24.16
C HIS A 541 13.95 -3.64 22.81
N ILE A 542 13.36 -4.12 21.71
CA ILE A 542 13.89 -3.91 20.34
C ILE A 542 14.00 -2.42 20.04
N LEU A 543 12.98 -1.63 20.36
CA LEU A 543 12.95 -0.20 20.13
C LEU A 543 14.06 0.51 20.91
N ASN A 544 14.33 0.10 22.15
CA ASN A 544 15.42 0.68 22.95
C ASN A 544 16.78 0.45 22.28
N CYS A 545 17.06 -0.76 21.79
CA CYS A 545 18.29 -1.06 21.03
C CYS A 545 18.40 -0.22 19.75
N MET A 546 17.31 -0.05 19.02
CA MET A 546 17.30 0.79 17.81
C MET A 546 17.63 2.25 18.14
N MET A 547 17.08 2.79 19.23
CA MET A 547 17.27 4.19 19.65
C MET A 547 18.69 4.48 20.16
N GLU A 548 19.48 3.48 20.52
CA GLU A 548 20.91 3.64 20.77
C GLU A 548 21.70 4.02 19.51
N THR A 549 21.23 3.59 18.33
CA THR A 549 21.88 3.89 17.05
C THR A 549 21.43 5.24 16.49
N ILE A 550 20.15 5.55 16.51
CA ILE A 550 19.58 6.84 16.11
C ILE A 550 18.32 7.12 16.92
N SER A 551 18.35 8.15 17.75
CA SER A 551 17.25 8.47 18.68
C SER A 551 16.20 9.41 18.08
N GLU A 552 16.58 10.23 17.08
CA GLU A 552 15.72 11.20 16.42
C GLU A 552 15.99 11.22 14.91
N PRO A 553 15.01 11.52 14.06
CA PRO A 553 15.25 11.74 12.65
C PRO A 553 16.32 12.80 12.42
N ARG A 554 17.16 12.61 11.39
CA ARG A 554 18.18 13.62 11.05
C ARG A 554 17.53 14.98 10.76
N ALA A 555 18.05 16.03 11.36
CA ALA A 555 17.56 17.38 11.15
C ALA A 555 17.82 17.90 9.71
N GLU A 556 18.90 17.42 9.08
CA GLU A 556 19.28 17.77 7.72
C GLU A 556 19.29 16.55 6.82
N MET A 557 18.64 16.65 5.66
CA MET A 557 18.68 15.64 4.63
C MET A 557 20.03 15.65 3.92
N LYS A 558 20.44 14.49 3.38
CA LYS A 558 21.66 14.38 2.58
C LYS A 558 21.63 15.32 1.35
N PRO A 559 22.79 15.78 0.85
CA PRO A 559 22.86 16.75 -0.24
C PRO A 559 22.17 16.30 -1.55
N GLN A 560 22.12 15.00 -1.81
CA GLN A 560 21.53 14.40 -3.01
C GLN A 560 19.98 14.32 -2.95
N VAL A 561 19.37 14.61 -1.81
CA VAL A 561 17.90 14.64 -1.70
C VAL A 561 17.37 15.84 -2.48
N PRO A 562 16.41 15.66 -3.40
CA PRO A 562 15.75 16.76 -4.09
C PRO A 562 15.15 17.74 -3.08
N ARG A 563 15.45 19.02 -3.21
CA ARG A 563 14.81 20.03 -2.36
C ARG A 563 13.44 20.37 -2.91
N ILE A 564 12.45 20.45 -2.02
CA ILE A 564 11.08 20.83 -2.36
C ILE A 564 10.70 22.08 -1.57
N VAL A 565 10.14 23.07 -2.29
CA VAL A 565 9.54 24.27 -1.71
C VAL A 565 8.09 24.32 -2.16
N ALA A 566 7.17 24.37 -1.21
CA ALA A 566 5.74 24.49 -1.45
C ALA A 566 5.24 25.86 -0.94
N PHE A 567 4.33 26.48 -1.71
CA PHE A 567 3.67 27.72 -1.35
C PHE A 567 2.36 27.91 -2.12
N ASP A 568 1.48 28.71 -1.58
CA ASP A 568 0.19 29.00 -2.20
C ASP A 568 0.24 30.24 -3.07
N ILE A 569 -0.47 30.19 -4.20
CA ILE A 569 -0.75 31.35 -5.05
C ILE A 569 -2.26 31.54 -5.15
N PRO A 570 -2.75 32.80 -5.40
CA PRO A 570 -4.16 33.00 -5.67
C PRO A 570 -4.62 32.24 -6.92
N LYS A 571 -5.83 31.66 -6.87
CA LYS A 571 -6.41 30.83 -7.95
C LYS A 571 -6.34 31.48 -9.33
N GLU A 572 -6.54 32.81 -9.40
CA GLU A 572 -6.52 33.58 -10.63
C GLU A 572 -5.17 33.53 -11.39
N PHE A 573 -4.05 33.25 -10.71
CA PHE A 573 -2.73 33.13 -11.31
C PHE A 573 -2.36 31.71 -11.78
N ILE A 574 -3.13 30.68 -11.43
CA ILE A 574 -2.86 29.31 -11.87
C ILE A 574 -2.72 29.25 -13.40
N GLY A 575 -3.70 29.83 -14.10
CA GLY A 575 -3.69 29.89 -15.58
C GLY A 575 -2.51 30.66 -16.16
N ALA A 576 -2.06 31.72 -15.49
CA ALA A 576 -0.92 32.53 -15.93
C ALA A 576 0.43 31.80 -15.74
N VAL A 577 0.57 31.02 -14.65
CA VAL A 577 1.79 30.26 -14.38
C VAL A 577 1.87 29.03 -15.31
N ILE A 578 0.75 28.35 -15.55
CA ILE A 578 0.69 27.20 -16.47
C ILE A 578 0.89 27.68 -17.93
N GLY A 579 0.22 28.75 -18.32
CA GLY A 579 0.22 29.27 -19.68
C GLY A 579 -0.59 28.44 -20.68
N PRO A 580 -0.83 28.93 -21.90
CA PRO A 580 -1.58 28.24 -22.94
C PRO A 580 -0.97 26.88 -23.28
N GLY A 581 -1.71 25.78 -23.03
CA GLY A 581 -1.23 24.43 -23.27
C GLY A 581 0.00 24.01 -22.46
N GLY A 582 0.22 24.65 -21.29
CA GLY A 582 1.35 24.34 -20.40
C GLY A 582 2.70 24.92 -20.84
N LYS A 583 2.76 25.78 -21.87
CA LYS A 583 4.02 26.27 -22.44
C LYS A 583 4.87 27.08 -21.46
N ILE A 584 4.25 27.89 -20.60
CA ILE A 584 5.00 28.77 -19.68
C ILE A 584 5.66 27.93 -18.58
N ILE A 585 4.91 26.99 -17.99
CA ILE A 585 5.46 26.12 -16.95
C ILE A 585 6.56 25.20 -17.52
N GLN A 586 6.37 24.64 -18.72
CA GLN A 586 7.39 23.83 -19.41
C GLN A 586 8.67 24.63 -19.66
N GLN A 587 8.54 25.86 -20.16
CA GLN A 587 9.69 26.73 -20.40
C GLN A 587 10.41 27.12 -19.09
N MET A 588 9.66 27.35 -18.01
CA MET A 588 10.25 27.59 -16.69
C MET A 588 11.05 26.40 -16.20
N GLN A 589 10.52 25.19 -16.39
CA GLN A 589 11.20 23.95 -16.00
C GLN A 589 12.47 23.71 -16.82
N GLU A 590 12.41 23.92 -18.13
CA GLU A 590 13.59 23.83 -19.02
C GLU A 590 14.69 24.85 -18.66
N ASP A 591 14.31 26.12 -18.42
CA ASP A 591 15.24 27.17 -18.11
C ASP A 591 15.93 27.04 -16.75
N THR A 592 15.25 26.40 -15.78
CA THR A 592 15.72 26.36 -14.39
C THR A 592 16.21 24.99 -13.98
N GLY A 593 15.87 23.93 -14.72
CA GLY A 593 16.11 22.55 -14.35
C GLY A 593 15.28 22.10 -13.13
N ALA A 594 14.24 22.86 -12.75
CA ALA A 594 13.33 22.52 -11.67
C ALA A 594 12.07 21.85 -12.21
N THR A 595 11.46 20.96 -11.41
CA THR A 595 10.12 20.44 -11.66
C THR A 595 9.10 21.28 -10.89
N ILE A 596 8.04 21.73 -11.58
CA ILE A 596 7.00 22.58 -10.99
C ILE A 596 5.66 21.89 -11.14
N THR A 597 4.96 21.68 -10.04
CA THR A 597 3.57 21.16 -10.03
C THR A 597 2.64 22.20 -9.40
N ILE A 598 1.41 22.29 -9.92
CA ILE A 598 0.40 23.22 -9.41
C ILE A 598 -0.93 22.48 -9.30
N GLU A 599 -1.55 22.57 -8.13
CA GLU A 599 -2.88 22.02 -7.88
C GLU A 599 -3.81 23.07 -7.32
N GLU A 600 -5.07 22.99 -7.71
CA GLU A 600 -6.12 23.79 -7.11
C GLU A 600 -6.70 23.06 -5.89
N THR A 601 -6.49 23.65 -4.70
CA THR A 601 -7.03 23.15 -3.44
C THR A 601 -7.56 24.31 -2.63
N ASP A 602 -8.76 24.21 -2.08
CA ASP A 602 -9.41 25.22 -1.22
C ASP A 602 -9.46 26.64 -1.85
N GLY A 603 -9.63 26.71 -3.17
CA GLY A 603 -9.70 28.00 -3.88
C GLY A 603 -8.36 28.72 -4.06
N LYS A 604 -7.24 28.03 -3.83
CA LYS A 604 -5.86 28.48 -4.05
C LYS A 604 -5.14 27.55 -5.01
N GLY A 605 -4.07 28.04 -5.63
CA GLY A 605 -3.12 27.22 -6.37
C GLY A 605 -1.98 26.82 -5.43
N HIS A 606 -1.93 25.55 -5.05
CA HIS A 606 -0.79 25.00 -4.30
C HIS A 606 0.35 24.70 -5.28
N VAL A 607 1.44 25.45 -5.19
CA VAL A 607 2.61 25.30 -6.06
C VAL A 607 3.71 24.57 -5.33
N GLN A 608 4.25 23.53 -5.95
CA GLN A 608 5.38 22.77 -5.45
C GLN A 608 6.53 22.85 -6.47
N VAL A 609 7.68 23.33 -6.03
CA VAL A 609 8.91 23.44 -6.83
C VAL A 609 9.95 22.51 -6.26
N SER A 610 10.44 21.59 -7.08
CA SER A 610 11.49 20.63 -6.70
C SER A 610 12.69 20.71 -7.63
N ALA A 611 13.90 20.64 -7.06
CA ALA A 611 15.15 20.61 -7.84
C ALA A 611 16.29 19.97 -7.04
N PRO A 612 17.32 19.47 -7.74
CA PRO A 612 18.49 18.86 -7.08
C PRO A 612 19.37 19.87 -6.34
N ASN A 613 19.25 21.17 -6.62
CA ASN A 613 20.06 22.22 -5.99
C ASN A 613 19.25 23.48 -5.68
N LYS A 614 19.80 24.31 -4.80
CA LYS A 614 19.15 25.54 -4.34
C LYS A 614 19.02 26.59 -5.45
N ASP A 615 20.02 26.70 -6.31
CA ASP A 615 20.04 27.75 -7.35
C ASP A 615 18.90 27.55 -8.36
N SER A 616 18.61 26.30 -8.73
CA SER A 616 17.47 25.96 -9.60
C SER A 616 16.13 26.30 -8.95
N ILE A 617 15.99 26.04 -7.63
CA ILE A 617 14.78 26.41 -6.89
C ILE A 617 14.61 27.93 -6.84
N ASP A 618 15.65 28.67 -6.46
CA ASP A 618 15.61 30.12 -6.33
C ASP A 618 15.28 30.76 -7.68
N ALA A 619 15.85 30.25 -8.78
CA ALA A 619 15.53 30.67 -10.13
C ALA A 619 14.07 30.43 -10.53
N ALA A 620 13.52 29.23 -10.22
CA ALA A 620 12.13 28.91 -10.50
C ALA A 620 11.17 29.75 -9.65
N LEU A 621 11.45 29.89 -8.35
CA LEU A 621 10.69 30.76 -7.45
C LEU A 621 10.66 32.20 -7.90
N ALA A 622 11.80 32.74 -8.36
CA ALA A 622 11.89 34.11 -8.88
C ALA A 622 10.98 34.30 -10.11
N LYS A 623 10.97 33.34 -11.04
CA LYS A 623 10.09 33.38 -12.22
C LYS A 623 8.61 33.29 -11.84
N ILE A 624 8.23 32.38 -10.94
CA ILE A 624 6.83 32.26 -10.50
C ILE A 624 6.39 33.52 -9.75
N LYS A 625 7.21 34.01 -8.82
CA LYS A 625 6.92 35.25 -8.08
C LYS A 625 6.74 36.45 -9.00
N ALA A 626 7.53 36.56 -10.07
CA ALA A 626 7.37 37.63 -11.05
C ALA A 626 6.01 37.61 -11.78
N ILE A 627 5.48 36.39 -12.06
CA ILE A 627 4.16 36.22 -12.70
C ILE A 627 3.02 36.52 -11.70
N VAL A 628 3.17 36.13 -10.45
CA VAL A 628 2.15 36.27 -9.41
C VAL A 628 2.17 37.68 -8.76
N ALA A 629 3.25 38.41 -8.93
CA ALA A 629 3.39 39.74 -8.32
C ALA A 629 2.24 40.67 -8.72
N VAL A 630 1.59 41.29 -7.74
CA VAL A 630 0.54 42.29 -7.92
C VAL A 630 1.18 43.65 -7.71
N PRO A 631 1.02 44.63 -8.66
CA PRO A 631 1.55 45.97 -8.48
C PRO A 631 0.87 46.67 -7.30
N GLU A 632 1.67 47.26 -6.41
CA GLU A 632 1.20 48.00 -5.25
C GLU A 632 1.26 49.51 -5.49
N VAL A 633 0.18 50.21 -5.10
CA VAL A 633 0.11 51.68 -5.21
C VAL A 633 1.13 52.33 -4.27
N GLY A 634 1.97 53.21 -4.81
CA GLY A 634 3.02 53.88 -4.06
C GLY A 634 4.42 53.28 -4.23
N GLU A 635 4.54 52.07 -4.78
CA GLU A 635 5.83 51.45 -5.09
C GLU A 635 6.49 51.98 -6.36
N VAL A 636 7.82 51.86 -6.42
CA VAL A 636 8.66 52.30 -7.56
C VAL A 636 9.11 51.06 -8.33
N TYR A 637 8.80 51.05 -9.62
CA TYR A 637 9.16 49.96 -10.52
C TYR A 637 10.18 50.46 -11.57
N GLU A 638 11.12 49.62 -11.95
CA GLU A 638 11.95 49.81 -13.13
C GLU A 638 11.30 49.09 -14.30
N GLY A 639 10.46 49.79 -15.05
CA GLY A 639 9.68 49.22 -16.15
C GLY A 639 10.35 49.45 -17.52
N THR A 640 9.90 48.67 -18.51
CA THR A 640 10.34 48.76 -19.91
C THR A 640 9.26 49.45 -20.75
N VAL A 641 9.63 50.44 -21.52
CA VAL A 641 8.72 51.17 -22.44
C VAL A 641 8.33 50.22 -23.59
N ARG A 642 7.04 49.84 -23.66
CA ARG A 642 6.51 48.94 -24.68
C ARG A 642 5.99 49.63 -25.93
N SER A 643 5.35 50.79 -25.76
CA SER A 643 4.84 51.58 -26.88
C SER A 643 4.71 53.05 -26.51
N ILE A 644 4.94 53.93 -27.50
CA ILE A 644 4.84 55.37 -27.36
C ILE A 644 3.61 55.86 -28.10
N MET A 645 2.80 56.70 -27.44
CA MET A 645 1.59 57.30 -27.97
C MET A 645 1.66 58.83 -27.81
N PRO A 646 0.89 59.62 -28.58
CA PRO A 646 0.94 61.13 -28.52
C PRO A 646 0.62 61.66 -27.10
N TYR A 647 -0.03 60.85 -26.21
CA TYR A 647 -0.44 61.31 -24.87
C TYR A 647 0.40 60.71 -23.75
N GLY A 648 1.42 59.88 -24.06
CA GLY A 648 2.27 59.22 -23.08
C GLY A 648 2.83 57.91 -23.59
N CYS A 649 3.44 57.13 -22.74
CA CYS A 649 3.95 55.79 -23.09
C CYS A 649 3.38 54.70 -22.16
N PHE A 650 3.27 53.50 -22.69
CA PHE A 650 2.97 52.31 -21.89
C PHE A 650 4.27 51.70 -21.42
N VAL A 651 4.37 51.55 -20.12
CA VAL A 651 5.55 51.00 -19.45
C VAL A 651 5.13 49.68 -18.78
N GLU A 652 5.77 48.61 -19.16
CA GLU A 652 5.60 47.32 -18.50
C GLU A 652 6.36 47.33 -17.16
N ILE A 653 5.62 47.40 -16.06
CA ILE A 653 6.15 47.48 -14.69
C ILE A 653 6.40 46.10 -14.09
N LEU A 654 5.63 45.08 -14.49
CA LEU A 654 5.77 43.66 -14.17
C LEU A 654 5.41 42.84 -15.42
N PRO A 655 5.90 41.61 -15.56
CA PRO A 655 5.62 40.80 -16.74
C PRO A 655 4.11 40.72 -17.09
N GLY A 656 3.77 41.20 -18.29
CA GLY A 656 2.39 41.27 -18.77
C GLY A 656 1.50 42.34 -18.13
N LYS A 657 2.06 43.31 -17.35
CA LYS A 657 1.32 44.38 -16.68
C LYS A 657 1.84 45.74 -17.11
N ASP A 658 1.11 46.34 -18.06
CA ASP A 658 1.46 47.66 -18.63
C ASP A 658 0.70 48.75 -17.90
N GLY A 659 1.42 49.79 -17.50
CA GLY A 659 0.87 51.01 -16.93
C GLY A 659 1.04 52.19 -17.88
N LEU A 660 0.09 53.14 -17.84
CA LEU A 660 0.18 54.37 -18.60
C LEU A 660 1.01 55.42 -17.84
N LEU A 661 2.15 55.79 -18.42
CA LEU A 661 2.91 56.95 -18.04
C LEU A 661 2.48 58.11 -18.95
N HIS A 662 1.53 58.93 -18.45
CA HIS A 662 1.02 60.06 -19.20
C HIS A 662 2.11 61.13 -19.41
N ILE A 663 2.12 61.83 -20.54
CA ILE A 663 3.15 62.82 -20.91
C ILE A 663 3.38 63.86 -19.81
N SER A 664 2.33 64.25 -19.05
CA SER A 664 2.44 65.18 -17.93
C SER A 664 3.06 64.62 -16.68
N GLU A 665 3.27 63.29 -16.63
CA GLU A 665 3.85 62.55 -15.50
C GLU A 665 5.28 62.05 -15.78
N ILE A 666 5.85 62.43 -16.96
CA ILE A 666 7.22 62.11 -17.34
C ILE A 666 8.23 63.07 -16.69
N ASP A 667 8.00 64.36 -16.85
CA ASP A 667 8.91 65.42 -16.37
C ASP A 667 8.11 66.58 -15.75
N TRP A 668 8.78 67.41 -14.93
CA TRP A 668 8.27 68.68 -14.41
C TRP A 668 8.19 69.73 -15.50
N LYS A 669 8.98 69.62 -16.59
CA LYS A 669 8.94 70.48 -17.78
C LYS A 669 7.79 70.06 -18.70
N ARG A 670 7.09 70.97 -19.28
CA ARG A 670 6.04 70.65 -20.25
C ARG A 670 6.67 70.16 -21.55
N LEU A 671 6.31 68.90 -21.86
CA LEU A 671 6.70 68.22 -23.09
C LEU A 671 5.54 68.25 -24.09
N GLU A 672 5.88 68.44 -25.39
CA GLU A 672 4.91 68.33 -26.48
C GLU A 672 4.84 66.91 -27.05
N THR A 673 5.97 66.18 -27.01
CA THR A 673 6.06 64.79 -27.40
C THR A 673 6.85 63.97 -26.36
N VAL A 674 6.66 62.66 -26.34
CA VAL A 674 7.39 61.74 -25.41
C VAL A 674 8.88 61.66 -25.78
N GLU A 675 9.20 61.79 -27.07
CA GLU A 675 10.56 61.75 -27.60
C GLU A 675 11.40 62.91 -27.10
N GLU A 676 10.79 64.06 -26.75
CA GLU A 676 11.49 65.21 -26.16
C GLU A 676 12.12 64.95 -24.82
N ALA A 677 11.60 63.89 -24.11
CA ALA A 677 12.20 63.40 -22.88
C ALA A 677 13.34 62.42 -23.14
N GLY A 678 13.65 62.09 -24.40
CA GLY A 678 14.69 61.15 -24.79
C GLY A 678 14.29 59.68 -24.61
N ILE A 679 13.00 59.38 -24.40
CA ILE A 679 12.46 58.03 -24.14
C ILE A 679 12.16 57.33 -25.47
N LYS A 680 12.64 56.10 -25.63
CA LYS A 680 12.41 55.24 -26.80
C LYS A 680 11.75 53.94 -26.39
N GLU A 681 11.10 53.27 -27.34
CA GLU A 681 10.61 51.93 -27.12
C GLU A 681 11.77 50.99 -26.81
N GLY A 682 11.61 50.19 -25.75
CA GLY A 682 12.64 49.29 -25.21
C GLY A 682 13.48 49.87 -24.07
N ASP A 683 13.38 51.18 -23.80
CA ASP A 683 14.14 51.82 -22.71
C ASP A 683 13.60 51.40 -21.34
N LYS A 684 14.52 51.30 -20.37
CA LYS A 684 14.18 51.09 -18.96
C LYS A 684 13.98 52.45 -18.27
N ILE A 685 12.84 52.60 -17.63
CA ILE A 685 12.48 53.81 -16.89
C ILE A 685 11.96 53.50 -15.50
N LYS A 686 12.42 54.25 -14.50
CA LYS A 686 11.88 54.15 -13.13
C LYS A 686 10.58 54.94 -13.05
N VAL A 687 9.51 54.25 -12.62
CA VAL A 687 8.18 54.85 -12.48
C VAL A 687 7.56 54.47 -11.15
N LYS A 688 6.80 55.37 -10.56
CA LYS A 688 6.02 55.08 -9.35
C LYS A 688 4.58 54.83 -9.75
N LEU A 689 3.99 53.77 -9.21
CA LEU A 689 2.55 53.45 -9.38
C LEU A 689 1.75 54.42 -8.49
N MET A 690 1.01 55.31 -9.11
CA MET A 690 0.26 56.36 -8.42
C MET A 690 -1.16 55.89 -8.06
N GLU A 691 -1.81 55.14 -8.95
CA GLU A 691 -3.21 54.75 -8.80
C GLU A 691 -3.52 53.55 -9.70
N ILE A 692 -4.40 52.69 -9.21
CA ILE A 692 -5.04 51.64 -10.01
C ILE A 692 -6.49 52.10 -10.25
N ASP A 693 -6.88 52.38 -11.49
CA ASP A 693 -8.23 52.81 -11.82
C ASP A 693 -9.26 51.73 -11.43
N PRO A 694 -10.16 51.99 -10.47
CA PRO A 694 -11.07 50.96 -9.94
C PRO A 694 -12.11 50.46 -10.94
N LYS A 695 -12.32 51.18 -12.07
CA LYS A 695 -13.30 50.78 -13.10
C LYS A 695 -12.66 50.04 -14.26
N THR A 696 -11.41 50.34 -14.59
CA THR A 696 -10.75 49.78 -15.77
C THR A 696 -9.55 48.91 -15.45
N GLY A 697 -9.13 48.83 -14.17
CA GLY A 697 -7.94 48.08 -13.73
C GLY A 697 -6.62 48.64 -14.25
N LYS A 698 -6.60 49.80 -14.88
CA LYS A 698 -5.41 50.37 -15.52
C LYS A 698 -4.49 51.05 -14.51
N TYR A 699 -3.18 50.79 -14.65
CA TYR A 699 -2.14 51.34 -13.81
C TYR A 699 -1.75 52.74 -14.30
N LYS A 700 -1.78 53.75 -13.42
CA LYS A 700 -1.31 55.11 -13.68
C LYS A 700 0.07 55.29 -13.06
N LEU A 701 1.03 55.61 -13.90
CA LEU A 701 2.43 55.73 -13.53
C LEU A 701 2.88 57.19 -13.54
N SER A 702 3.88 57.50 -12.71
CA SER A 702 4.56 58.82 -12.70
C SER A 702 6.06 58.63 -12.56
N HIS A 703 6.83 59.22 -13.43
CA HIS A 703 8.30 59.34 -13.36
C HIS A 703 8.70 60.60 -12.65
N ARG A 704 7.99 61.72 -12.93
CA ARG A 704 8.29 63.02 -12.35
C ARG A 704 8.30 63.08 -10.83
N VAL A 705 7.50 62.25 -10.15
CA VAL A 705 7.47 62.19 -8.68
C VAL A 705 8.78 61.66 -8.08
N LEU A 706 9.61 61.00 -8.90
CA LEU A 706 10.93 60.49 -8.51
C LEU A 706 12.05 61.50 -8.77
N MET A 707 11.74 62.64 -9.46
CA MET A 707 12.68 63.71 -9.76
C MET A 707 12.55 64.81 -8.74
N GLU A 708 13.65 65.53 -8.48
CA GLU A 708 13.62 66.74 -7.63
C GLU A 708 12.71 67.82 -8.22
N LYS A 709 11.80 68.34 -7.40
CA LYS A 709 10.86 69.36 -7.82
C LYS A 709 11.65 70.67 -8.04
N PRO A 710 11.58 71.33 -9.26
CA PRO A 710 12.26 72.56 -9.52
C PRO A 710 11.80 73.71 -8.59
N GLU A 711 12.74 74.56 -8.08
CA GLU A 711 12.42 75.70 -7.25
C GLU A 711 11.53 76.71 -8.03
N GLY A 712 10.35 76.99 -7.44
CA GLY A 712 9.40 77.93 -8.06
C GLY A 712 8.26 77.29 -8.86
N TYR A 713 8.13 75.94 -8.91
CA TYR A 713 7.03 75.32 -9.62
C TYR A 713 5.70 75.43 -8.85
N VAL A 714 4.73 76.18 -9.47
CA VAL A 714 3.37 76.41 -8.96
C VAL A 714 2.45 75.42 -9.63
N GLU A 715 1.85 74.49 -8.84
CA GLU A 715 0.91 73.57 -9.33
C GLU A 715 -0.39 74.27 -9.75
N ARG A 716 -0.75 74.15 -11.02
CA ARG A 716 -2.01 74.74 -11.52
C ARG A 716 -3.16 73.79 -11.11
N GLU A 717 -4.08 74.38 -10.31
CA GLU A 717 -5.32 73.69 -10.00
C GLU A 717 -6.03 73.23 -11.28
N ARG A 718 -6.30 71.91 -11.35
CA ARG A 718 -7.13 71.30 -12.42
C ARG A 718 -8.55 71.82 -12.26
N ARG A 719 -9.02 72.67 -13.20
CA ARG A 719 -10.42 73.11 -13.30
C ARG A 719 -11.26 71.87 -13.46
N PRO A 720 -12.34 71.67 -12.65
CA PRO A 720 -13.23 70.53 -12.80
C PRO A 720 -13.89 70.57 -14.21
N ARG A 721 -13.88 69.43 -14.87
CA ARG A 721 -14.62 69.21 -16.12
C ARG A 721 -16.10 69.45 -15.87
N PRO A 722 -16.82 70.33 -16.69
CA PRO A 722 -18.28 70.46 -16.52
C PRO A 722 -18.99 69.15 -16.82
N GLU A 723 -19.89 68.79 -15.94
CA GLU A 723 -20.81 67.68 -16.13
C GLU A 723 -21.65 67.89 -17.40
N ARG A 724 -21.66 66.95 -18.26
CA ARG A 724 -22.45 66.91 -19.50
C ARG A 724 -23.90 66.69 -19.09
N GLY A 725 -24.69 67.78 -19.05
CA GLY A 725 -26.09 67.81 -18.73
C GLY A 725 -26.92 66.91 -19.66
N GLU A 726 -27.87 66.27 -19.04
CA GLU A 726 -28.95 65.54 -19.66
C GLU A 726 -29.70 66.37 -20.67
N ARG A 727 -29.77 65.95 -21.92
CA ARG A 727 -30.79 66.41 -22.88
C ARG A 727 -31.95 65.47 -22.83
N ARG A 728 -33.03 66.00 -22.20
CA ARG A 728 -34.41 65.49 -22.30
C ARG A 728 -34.95 65.67 -23.73
N GLY A 729 -35.56 64.65 -24.18
CA GLY A 729 -36.55 64.29 -25.11
C GLY A 729 -37.19 65.24 -26.08
N ARG A 730 -37.53 64.71 -27.21
CA ARG A 730 -38.87 64.90 -27.80
C ARG A 730 -39.22 63.67 -28.65
N ARG A 731 -40.42 63.17 -28.36
CA ARG A 731 -41.20 62.26 -29.19
C ARG A 731 -41.38 62.81 -30.58
N ASP A 732 -41.35 61.95 -31.59
CA ASP A 732 -42.41 61.92 -32.55
C ASP A 732 -42.50 60.53 -33.21
N GLU A 733 -43.73 60.12 -33.34
CA GLU A 733 -44.26 58.91 -33.91
C GLU A 733 -44.04 58.87 -35.43
N ARG A 734 -43.82 57.70 -35.98
CA ARG A 734 -44.61 57.05 -37.03
C ARG A 734 -43.84 56.02 -37.84
N HIS A 735 -44.49 54.98 -37.95
CA HIS A 735 -44.84 54.07 -39.05
C HIS A 735 -44.20 52.66 -39.05
N GLU A 736 -45.15 51.78 -39.08
CA GLU A 736 -45.19 50.35 -39.36
C GLU A 736 -44.40 49.91 -40.60
N GLY A 737 -43.87 48.68 -40.56
CA GLY A 737 -43.53 47.98 -41.77
C GLY A 737 -42.65 46.73 -41.54
N ARG A 738 -43.33 45.65 -41.30
CA ARG A 738 -43.04 44.26 -41.74
C ARG A 738 -41.63 43.85 -42.13
N GLY A 739 -41.13 42.75 -41.58
CA GLY A 739 -40.17 41.90 -42.23
C GLY A 739 -39.50 40.90 -41.30
N GLU A 740 -40.14 39.77 -41.08
CA GLU A 740 -39.52 38.56 -40.54
C GLU A 740 -38.38 38.11 -41.43
N ARG A 741 -37.26 37.76 -40.83
CA ARG A 741 -36.30 36.79 -41.39
C ARG A 741 -35.66 35.94 -40.31
N PRO A 742 -35.40 34.65 -40.62
CA PRO A 742 -35.40 33.56 -39.67
C PRO A 742 -34.01 33.26 -39.08
N ALA A 743 -34.07 32.48 -37.98
CA ALA A 743 -32.98 31.88 -37.25
C ALA A 743 -32.03 31.06 -38.13
N ARG A 744 -30.71 31.27 -37.95
CA ARG A 744 -29.70 30.41 -38.51
C ARG A 744 -29.39 29.23 -37.55
N GLN A 745 -29.64 28.00 -38.07
CA GLN A 745 -29.21 26.75 -37.50
C GLN A 745 -27.69 26.57 -37.54
N PRO A 746 -27.07 25.76 -36.65
CA PRO A 746 -25.65 25.49 -36.64
C PRO A 746 -25.27 24.48 -37.74
N ARG A 747 -24.14 24.74 -38.39
CA ARG A 747 -23.59 23.90 -39.46
C ARG A 747 -23.05 22.61 -38.84
N ARG A 748 -23.50 21.47 -39.34
CA ARG A 748 -22.87 20.14 -39.29
C ARG A 748 -21.57 20.19 -40.10
N TYR A 749 -20.48 19.68 -39.55
CA TYR A 749 -19.29 19.28 -40.32
C TYR A 749 -19.48 17.85 -40.80
N GLU A 750 -19.51 17.69 -42.11
CA GLU A 750 -19.41 16.40 -42.79
C GLU A 750 -17.96 15.95 -42.87
N HIS A 751 -17.75 14.66 -42.56
CA HIS A 751 -16.51 13.94 -42.82
C HIS A 751 -16.30 13.79 -44.33
N ARG A 752 -15.15 14.20 -44.80
CA ARG A 752 -14.58 13.72 -46.08
C ARG A 752 -13.52 12.66 -45.78
N ASN A 753 -13.79 11.46 -46.28
CA ASN A 753 -12.81 10.43 -46.48
C ASN A 753 -11.84 10.88 -47.57
N ASP A 754 -10.56 10.71 -47.33
CA ASP A 754 -9.58 10.50 -48.36
C ASP A 754 -8.63 9.37 -47.92
N GLU A 755 -8.79 8.28 -48.65
CA GLU A 755 -7.86 7.15 -48.71
C GLU A 755 -6.54 7.62 -49.30
N GLN A 756 -5.43 7.30 -48.64
CA GLN A 756 -4.19 6.84 -49.31
C GLN A 756 -3.22 6.31 -48.26
N ALA A 757 -3.06 4.96 -48.32
CA ALA A 757 -1.98 4.25 -47.69
C ALA A 757 -0.71 4.33 -48.52
N PRO A 758 0.47 4.27 -47.98
CA PRO A 758 1.63 3.66 -48.62
C PRO A 758 1.94 2.30 -48.01
N LYS A 759 2.16 1.39 -48.95
CA LYS A 759 2.57 -0.01 -48.76
C LYS A 759 4.02 -0.11 -48.23
N GLY A 760 4.21 -1.11 -47.41
CA GLY A 760 5.25 -2.09 -47.55
C GLY A 760 6.56 -1.88 -46.82
N PHE A 761 6.81 -2.73 -45.86
CA PHE A 761 8.03 -3.54 -45.81
C PHE A 761 7.70 -4.83 -45.03
N ASN A 762 7.67 -5.93 -45.81
CA ASN A 762 7.81 -7.30 -45.33
C ASN A 762 9.29 -7.55 -45.07
N ASP A 763 9.60 -8.28 -44.00
CA ASP A 763 10.40 -9.52 -44.04
C ASP A 763 10.59 -10.01 -42.61
N SER A 764 9.93 -11.12 -42.37
CA SER A 764 10.46 -12.45 -42.09
C SER A 764 11.48 -12.58 -40.96
N LEU A 765 11.09 -13.34 -39.95
CA LEU A 765 11.82 -14.55 -39.57
C LEU A 765 10.96 -15.41 -38.64
N ASP A 766 10.63 -16.56 -39.21
CA ASP A 766 10.06 -17.75 -38.59
C ASP A 766 11.06 -18.45 -37.66
N HIS A 767 10.48 -19.33 -36.81
CA HIS A 767 11.01 -20.54 -36.13
C HIS A 767 11.81 -20.34 -34.85
N ASN A 768 11.42 -20.96 -33.76
CA ASN A 768 11.22 -22.37 -33.43
C ASN A 768 10.62 -22.46 -32.01
N ASN A 769 9.61 -23.19 -31.86
CA ASN A 769 9.37 -24.47 -31.21
C ASN A 769 10.52 -25.03 -30.36
N ASP A 770 10.06 -25.48 -29.22
CA ASP A 770 10.22 -26.75 -28.50
C ASP A 770 10.82 -26.65 -27.09
N VAL A 771 9.99 -27.13 -26.18
CA VAL A 771 10.19 -28.22 -25.19
C VAL A 771 11.32 -28.01 -24.14
N GLU A 772 10.95 -27.79 -22.91
CA GLU A 772 10.90 -28.65 -21.71
C GLU A 772 10.45 -27.85 -20.47
#